data_bf035e7805fb88ffad37d7ac60b52293
#
_entry.id   bf035e7805fb88ffad37d7ac60b52293
#
_cell.length_a   1.000
_cell.length_b   1.000
_cell.length_c   1.000
_cell.angle_alpha   90.00
_cell.angle_beta   90.00
_cell.angle_gamma   90.00
#
_symmetry.space_group_name_H-M   'P 1'
#
loop_
_entity.id
_entity.type
_entity.pdbx_description
1 polymer ?
#
loop_
_entity_poly.entity_id
_entity_poly.type
_entity_poly.pdbx_seq_one_letter_code
_entity_poly.pdbx_strand_id
1 'polypeptide(L)'
;MKLKNRLLLSASIVNYCIAFVYAFFTAAFYSMSEPIYWLFLVLGFLSLWSGLGLDYIRQRLDLVKEKKYKIIFIVFIALSIVTVVGMVLGLLVFLNKDETPIEEKVKEPKERPQKKWYKRTNFLLACSSFLGIFLFSFTAHCFETSGFKVEVKDFTLTKAMTEEYNAGDLNKLNGKNYVIESDMLSYGVTQYVPRAASESNPLPVVFVMPGFTRTKATMAQYAIELSRRGAVVFTLDPGCQGATTASGYSDNGKMISSTVGCNGLNYLVQYVYNNLEEFNYIDRDRFGAVGHSAGGGNVTQLAENFAGSDYEHSIIKSLYISGYIKLTAANRFKNLHCNAAMSYAYYDEGSFRYQTGVDSFEIVSLMFINDVNGKDTNHYYNFEIDKVYGSYETGDYRIIHHEDINHCFEMYDKTSIANTLQFFRESLKLKTELKDTSMTWFGKEGSNGLALICGFILVYALASLVVTYVPFMKSLKRAGSERVTLENNYRIAYGDTPAYVNPDFVTKEVKAIEKPVPKSKKKSLYDKIMFWTLLVIGAVVACLDFIPCARLSMSWMSDAASNIYTFKFPARMVNAVVLWAVFNGAFGLVLYAVPTLIENLVYFIRGKIKHEEVKLDWRKFTLLKVKPLDLLKSLGLAVVLFFAFFGMVSLVYVTMHQDFRFMLISASPFQPRMVVTWLIYLLPFLVFYLSNSIRVNLSIAYEGWSEWKTTLVAACANSLGLVFILVINYTCYFLTGTVFYGYFSPTDSSEMWLFVNMVFPLIPLMFLLPILNRLAYKLTGNVYFGALLNCMIFIMMTIGASVSYIPM
;
A
#
# COMPACT_ATOMS: atom_id res chain seq x y z
N MET A 1 -10.62 -25.95 -35.28
CA MET A 1 -10.01 -24.60 -35.27
C MET A 1 -10.19 -23.84 -33.95
N LYS A 2 -11.42 -23.67 -33.39
CA LYS A 2 -11.65 -22.95 -32.12
C LYS A 2 -10.89 -23.56 -30.90
N LEU A 3 -10.80 -24.89 -30.78
CA LEU A 3 -10.10 -25.56 -29.68
C LEU A 3 -8.58 -25.36 -29.77
N LYS A 4 -7.99 -25.54 -30.97
CA LYS A 4 -6.55 -25.31 -31.21
C LYS A 4 -6.16 -23.86 -30.90
N ASN A 5 -6.97 -22.89 -31.32
CA ASN A 5 -6.77 -21.48 -31.01
C ASN A 5 -6.78 -21.19 -29.49
N ARG A 6 -7.70 -21.81 -28.75
CA ARG A 6 -7.77 -21.68 -27.28
C ARG A 6 -6.58 -22.33 -26.58
N LEU A 7 -6.16 -23.51 -27.03
CA LEU A 7 -5.00 -24.21 -26.45
C LEU A 7 -3.71 -23.41 -26.68
N LEU A 8 -3.50 -22.87 -27.89
CA LEU A 8 -2.34 -22.02 -28.19
C LEU A 8 -2.37 -20.71 -27.41
N LEU A 9 -3.53 -20.07 -27.29
CA LEU A 9 -3.68 -18.87 -26.46
C LEU A 9 -3.33 -19.16 -24.99
N SER A 10 -3.83 -20.27 -24.47
CA SER A 10 -3.49 -20.69 -23.09
C SER A 10 -2.01 -20.98 -22.93
N ALA A 11 -1.39 -21.65 -23.90
CA ALA A 11 0.05 -21.91 -23.89
C ALA A 11 0.88 -20.61 -23.94
N SER A 12 0.49 -19.65 -24.78
CA SER A 12 1.14 -18.33 -24.85
C SER A 12 1.02 -17.57 -23.54
N ILE A 13 -0.16 -17.52 -22.94
CA ILE A 13 -0.39 -16.85 -21.64
C ILE A 13 0.47 -17.48 -20.55
N VAL A 14 0.52 -18.81 -20.46
CA VAL A 14 1.35 -19.52 -19.48
C VAL A 14 2.82 -19.15 -19.66
N ASN A 15 3.31 -19.13 -20.89
CA ASN A 15 4.70 -18.75 -21.17
C ASN A 15 4.99 -17.29 -20.78
N TYR A 16 4.08 -16.35 -21.04
CA TYR A 16 4.23 -14.94 -20.61
C TYR A 16 4.23 -14.79 -19.10
N CYS A 17 3.32 -15.47 -18.40
CA CYS A 17 3.30 -15.44 -16.93
C CYS A 17 4.59 -15.99 -16.34
N ILE A 18 5.11 -17.09 -16.87
CA ILE A 18 6.34 -17.70 -16.37
C ILE A 18 7.57 -16.85 -16.76
N ALA A 19 7.58 -16.23 -17.95
CA ALA A 19 8.62 -15.25 -18.32
C ALA A 19 8.66 -14.08 -17.32
N PHE A 20 7.51 -13.59 -16.90
CA PHE A 20 7.42 -12.55 -15.88
C PHE A 20 7.97 -13.02 -14.52
N VAL A 21 7.65 -14.24 -14.09
CA VAL A 21 8.20 -14.85 -12.86
C VAL A 21 9.72 -14.99 -12.94
N TYR A 22 10.24 -15.45 -14.06
CA TYR A 22 11.69 -15.55 -14.26
C TYR A 22 12.38 -14.17 -14.29
N ALA A 23 11.75 -13.16 -14.89
CA ALA A 23 12.27 -11.78 -14.87
C ALA A 23 12.35 -11.25 -13.42
N PHE A 24 11.35 -11.55 -12.61
CA PHE A 24 11.35 -11.23 -11.18
C PHE A 24 12.50 -11.91 -10.44
N PHE A 25 12.67 -13.23 -10.60
CA PHE A 25 13.78 -13.96 -9.99
C PHE A 25 15.14 -13.47 -10.51
N THR A 26 15.25 -13.13 -11.79
CA THR A 26 16.47 -12.53 -12.35
C THR A 26 16.83 -11.25 -11.61
N ALA A 27 15.86 -10.33 -11.44
CA ALA A 27 16.08 -9.08 -10.72
C ALA A 27 16.46 -9.32 -9.25
N ALA A 28 15.77 -10.25 -8.59
CA ALA A 28 16.01 -10.61 -7.21
C ALA A 28 17.43 -11.17 -6.99
N PHE A 29 17.83 -12.18 -7.75
CA PHE A 29 19.14 -12.79 -7.60
C PHE A 29 20.28 -11.90 -8.11
N TYR A 30 20.04 -11.07 -9.12
CA TYR A 30 20.98 -10.03 -9.53
C TYR A 30 21.27 -9.06 -8.38
N SER A 31 20.23 -8.62 -7.67
CA SER A 31 20.38 -7.70 -6.53
C SER A 31 21.08 -8.35 -5.32
N MET A 32 21.01 -9.69 -5.20
CA MET A 32 21.74 -10.45 -4.19
C MET A 32 23.20 -10.73 -4.60
N SER A 33 23.61 -10.32 -5.80
CA SER A 33 24.91 -10.67 -6.40
C SER A 33 25.13 -12.18 -6.57
N GLU A 34 24.04 -12.96 -6.63
CA GLU A 34 24.08 -14.41 -6.80
C GLU A 34 24.17 -14.76 -8.29
N PRO A 35 25.18 -15.48 -8.76
CA PRO A 35 25.40 -15.73 -10.20
C PRO A 35 24.27 -16.52 -10.87
N ILE A 36 23.41 -17.18 -10.11
CA ILE A 36 22.26 -17.92 -10.60
C ILE A 36 21.24 -17.05 -11.38
N TYR A 37 21.32 -15.72 -11.27
CA TYR A 37 20.43 -14.82 -12.00
C TYR A 37 20.52 -14.99 -13.53
N TRP A 38 21.68 -15.39 -14.05
CA TRP A 38 21.85 -15.69 -15.47
C TRP A 38 20.96 -16.84 -15.94
N LEU A 39 20.79 -17.87 -15.09
CA LEU A 39 19.89 -18.97 -15.41
C LEU A 39 18.45 -18.48 -15.56
N PHE A 40 17.96 -17.68 -14.61
CA PHE A 40 16.59 -17.14 -14.66
C PHE A 40 16.41 -16.15 -15.80
N LEU A 41 17.42 -15.38 -16.14
CA LEU A 41 17.41 -14.49 -17.31
C LEU A 41 17.21 -15.30 -18.59
N VAL A 42 18.00 -16.35 -18.79
CA VAL A 42 17.89 -17.22 -19.98
C VAL A 42 16.54 -17.93 -20.03
N LEU A 43 16.07 -18.49 -18.90
CA LEU A 43 14.77 -19.16 -18.81
C LEU A 43 13.61 -18.17 -19.08
N GLY A 44 13.72 -16.94 -18.63
CA GLY A 44 12.77 -15.86 -18.90
C GLY A 44 12.70 -15.51 -20.39
N PHE A 45 13.83 -15.35 -21.03
CA PHE A 45 13.89 -15.13 -22.49
C PHE A 45 13.32 -16.29 -23.29
N LEU A 46 13.67 -17.54 -22.95
CA LEU A 46 13.13 -18.72 -23.63
C LEU A 46 11.60 -18.79 -23.48
N SER A 47 11.07 -18.51 -22.29
CA SER A 47 9.62 -18.48 -22.04
C SER A 47 8.94 -17.36 -22.84
N LEU A 48 9.53 -16.17 -22.88
CA LEU A 48 9.00 -15.03 -23.64
C LEU A 48 8.97 -15.33 -25.14
N TRP A 49 10.08 -15.81 -25.71
CA TRP A 49 10.17 -16.19 -27.12
C TRP A 49 9.19 -17.29 -27.49
N SER A 50 9.06 -18.29 -26.62
CA SER A 50 8.09 -19.36 -26.81
C SER A 50 6.65 -18.83 -26.82
N GLY A 51 6.29 -17.94 -25.89
CA GLY A 51 4.98 -17.31 -25.84
C GLY A 51 4.68 -16.52 -27.12
N LEU A 52 5.63 -15.69 -27.58
CA LEU A 52 5.51 -14.91 -28.81
C LEU A 52 5.39 -15.83 -30.05
N GLY A 53 6.19 -16.89 -30.11
CA GLY A 53 6.15 -17.85 -31.22
C GLY A 53 4.83 -18.59 -31.29
N LEU A 54 4.31 -19.08 -30.16
CA LEU A 54 3.02 -19.75 -30.11
C LEU A 54 1.86 -18.81 -30.47
N ASP A 55 1.94 -17.53 -30.09
CA ASP A 55 0.93 -16.55 -30.48
C ASP A 55 1.00 -16.21 -31.96
N TYR A 56 2.20 -16.10 -32.54
CA TYR A 56 2.41 -15.96 -33.96
C TYR A 56 1.79 -17.12 -34.77
N ILE A 57 2.02 -18.37 -34.31
CA ILE A 57 1.43 -19.57 -34.91
C ILE A 57 -0.10 -19.56 -34.74
N ARG A 58 -0.62 -19.13 -33.59
CA ARG A 58 -2.04 -19.01 -33.34
C ARG A 58 -2.75 -18.13 -34.36
N GLN A 59 -2.13 -17.05 -34.75
CA GLN A 59 -2.66 -16.12 -35.75
C GLN A 59 -2.63 -16.69 -37.17
N ARG A 60 -1.86 -17.76 -37.42
CA ARG A 60 -1.63 -18.40 -38.74
C ARG A 60 -1.88 -19.89 -38.69
N LEU A 61 -2.89 -20.30 -37.94
CA LEU A 61 -3.25 -21.73 -37.79
C LEU A 61 -3.60 -22.45 -39.12
N ASP A 62 -4.07 -21.71 -40.06
CA ASP A 62 -4.35 -22.17 -41.43
C ASP A 62 -3.05 -22.59 -42.17
N LEU A 63 -1.94 -21.92 -41.91
CA LEU A 63 -0.64 -22.16 -42.55
C LEU A 63 0.15 -23.30 -41.90
N VAL A 64 -0.24 -23.80 -40.74
CA VAL A 64 0.48 -24.88 -40.04
C VAL A 64 0.51 -26.18 -40.82
N LYS A 65 -0.33 -26.36 -41.83
CA LYS A 65 -0.29 -27.50 -42.76
C LYS A 65 0.94 -27.48 -43.65
N GLU A 66 1.55 -26.34 -43.91
CA GLU A 66 2.76 -26.18 -44.67
C GLU A 66 3.98 -26.68 -43.88
N LYS A 67 4.88 -27.45 -44.54
CA LYS A 67 6.06 -28.06 -43.90
C LYS A 67 6.92 -27.05 -43.13
N LYS A 68 7.10 -25.85 -43.70
CA LYS A 68 7.86 -24.74 -43.10
C LYS A 68 7.30 -24.31 -41.75
N TYR A 69 5.98 -24.02 -41.69
CA TYR A 69 5.33 -23.58 -40.45
C TYR A 69 5.18 -24.68 -39.40
N LYS A 70 5.09 -25.93 -39.85
CA LYS A 70 5.08 -27.11 -38.97
C LYS A 70 6.41 -27.26 -38.25
N ILE A 71 7.53 -27.01 -38.88
CA ILE A 71 8.85 -27.03 -38.24
C ILE A 71 8.97 -25.91 -37.23
N ILE A 72 8.61 -24.68 -37.62
CA ILE A 72 8.59 -23.51 -36.70
C ILE A 72 7.75 -23.78 -35.46
N PHE A 73 6.57 -24.38 -35.65
CA PHE A 73 5.67 -24.74 -34.56
C PHE A 73 6.30 -25.74 -33.59
N ILE A 74 6.97 -26.79 -34.10
CA ILE A 74 7.67 -27.78 -33.28
C ILE A 74 8.80 -27.13 -32.47
N VAL A 75 9.55 -26.22 -33.08
CA VAL A 75 10.63 -25.49 -32.38
C VAL A 75 10.07 -24.67 -31.20
N PHE A 76 8.96 -23.94 -31.40
CA PHE A 76 8.39 -23.15 -30.30
C PHE A 76 7.72 -24.00 -29.21
N ILE A 77 7.17 -25.17 -29.56
CA ILE A 77 6.72 -26.14 -28.56
C ILE A 77 7.91 -26.69 -27.75
N ALA A 78 9.01 -27.02 -28.42
CA ALA A 78 10.20 -27.51 -27.77
C ALA A 78 10.81 -26.45 -26.82
N LEU A 79 10.86 -25.19 -27.23
CA LEU A 79 11.28 -24.08 -26.36
C LEU A 79 10.37 -23.89 -25.15
N SER A 80 9.09 -24.26 -25.28
CA SER A 80 8.12 -24.22 -24.16
C SER A 80 8.38 -25.29 -23.08
N ILE A 81 9.39 -26.15 -23.23
CA ILE A 81 9.77 -27.15 -22.21
C ILE A 81 10.06 -26.50 -20.86
N VAL A 82 10.60 -25.29 -20.90
CA VAL A 82 10.87 -24.47 -19.71
C VAL A 82 9.63 -24.23 -18.84
N THR A 83 8.46 -24.29 -19.46
CA THR A 83 7.19 -24.08 -18.77
C THR A 83 6.35 -25.35 -18.67
N VAL A 84 6.83 -26.49 -18.93
CA VAL A 84 6.15 -27.81 -19.00
C VAL A 84 4.68 -27.75 -19.42
N VAL A 85 3.88 -26.92 -18.76
CA VAL A 85 2.46 -26.70 -19.03
C VAL A 85 2.25 -26.10 -20.42
N GLY A 86 3.06 -25.13 -20.82
CA GLY A 86 3.03 -24.52 -22.15
C GLY A 86 3.35 -25.57 -23.25
N MET A 87 4.33 -26.42 -22.99
CA MET A 87 4.69 -27.53 -23.88
C MET A 87 3.54 -28.54 -24.02
N VAL A 88 2.93 -28.96 -22.92
CA VAL A 88 1.82 -29.92 -22.92
C VAL A 88 0.63 -29.36 -23.71
N LEU A 89 0.27 -28.10 -23.46
CA LEU A 89 -0.82 -27.44 -24.19
C LEU A 89 -0.52 -27.33 -25.69
N GLY A 90 0.74 -27.02 -26.05
CA GLY A 90 1.19 -26.98 -27.44
C GLY A 90 1.15 -28.36 -28.11
N LEU A 91 1.59 -29.41 -27.43
CA LEU A 91 1.50 -30.80 -27.93
C LEU A 91 0.07 -31.26 -28.14
N LEU A 92 -0.85 -30.88 -27.27
CA LEU A 92 -2.29 -31.20 -27.43
C LEU A 92 -2.87 -30.59 -28.71
N VAL A 93 -2.36 -29.46 -29.18
CA VAL A 93 -2.75 -28.88 -30.48
C VAL A 93 -2.25 -29.74 -31.64
N PHE A 94 -1.04 -30.29 -31.50
CA PHE A 94 -0.42 -31.13 -32.54
C PHE A 94 -1.11 -32.50 -32.65
N LEU A 95 -1.50 -33.06 -31.51
CA LEU A 95 -2.17 -34.38 -31.43
C LEU A 95 -3.64 -34.33 -31.79
N ASN A 96 -4.26 -33.14 -31.78
CA ASN A 96 -5.66 -32.99 -32.10
C ASN A 96 -5.86 -33.07 -33.61
N LYS A 97 -6.36 -34.18 -34.15
CA LYS A 97 -6.68 -34.37 -35.55
C LYS A 97 -7.74 -33.38 -35.99
N ASP A 98 -7.57 -32.75 -37.18
CA ASP A 98 -8.54 -31.86 -37.78
C ASP A 98 -9.86 -32.67 -38.05
N GLU A 99 -10.92 -32.29 -37.35
CA GLU A 99 -12.26 -32.78 -37.74
C GLU A 99 -12.60 -32.19 -39.11
N THR A 100 -12.99 -33.02 -40.03
CA THR A 100 -13.59 -32.66 -41.34
C THR A 100 -14.66 -31.57 -41.16
N PRO A 101 -14.87 -30.66 -42.13
CA PRO A 101 -15.88 -29.61 -42.00
C PRO A 101 -17.25 -30.28 -41.82
N ILE A 102 -17.83 -30.14 -40.66
CA ILE A 102 -19.22 -30.51 -40.43
C ILE A 102 -20.05 -29.37 -40.99
N GLU A 103 -20.93 -29.67 -41.94
CA GLU A 103 -22.00 -28.78 -42.36
C GLU A 103 -22.65 -28.13 -41.16
N GLU A 104 -22.82 -26.81 -41.18
CA GLU A 104 -23.51 -26.06 -40.15
C GLU A 104 -24.99 -26.49 -40.09
N LYS A 105 -25.24 -27.62 -39.42
CA LYS A 105 -26.55 -27.86 -38.84
C LYS A 105 -26.73 -26.88 -37.70
N VAL A 106 -27.73 -26.00 -37.80
CA VAL A 106 -28.23 -25.15 -36.74
C VAL A 106 -28.45 -26.06 -35.51
N LYS A 107 -27.48 -26.10 -34.64
CA LYS A 107 -27.58 -26.87 -33.39
C LYS A 107 -28.44 -26.06 -32.43
N GLU A 108 -29.60 -26.61 -32.08
CA GLU A 108 -30.28 -26.21 -30.84
C GLU A 108 -29.28 -26.09 -29.70
N PRO A 109 -29.41 -25.08 -28.81
CA PRO A 109 -28.48 -24.89 -27.73
C PRO A 109 -28.49 -26.10 -26.80
N LYS A 110 -27.59 -27.03 -27.03
CA LYS A 110 -27.38 -28.13 -26.10
C LYS A 110 -26.93 -27.51 -24.76
N GLU A 111 -27.70 -27.76 -23.71
CA GLU A 111 -27.31 -27.49 -22.36
C GLU A 111 -25.91 -28.06 -22.11
N ARG A 112 -24.94 -27.19 -21.89
CA ARG A 112 -23.58 -27.65 -21.60
C ARG A 112 -23.62 -28.42 -20.30
N PRO A 113 -23.09 -29.66 -20.24
CA PRO A 113 -23.07 -30.43 -18.99
C PRO A 113 -22.41 -29.57 -17.92
N GLN A 114 -23.07 -29.43 -16.78
CA GLN A 114 -22.57 -28.60 -15.69
C GLN A 114 -21.21 -29.19 -15.26
N LYS A 115 -20.16 -28.37 -15.43
CA LYS A 115 -18.82 -28.78 -14.95
C LYS A 115 -18.89 -29.07 -13.45
N LYS A 116 -18.24 -30.14 -13.00
CA LYS A 116 -18.08 -30.44 -11.58
C LYS A 116 -17.48 -29.20 -10.89
N TRP A 117 -17.89 -28.88 -9.67
CA TRP A 117 -17.57 -27.65 -8.95
C TRP A 117 -16.06 -27.35 -8.91
N TYR A 118 -15.20 -28.36 -8.73
CA TYR A 118 -13.74 -28.23 -8.70
C TYR A 118 -13.08 -27.95 -10.06
N LYS A 119 -13.80 -28.10 -11.18
CA LYS A 119 -13.34 -27.75 -12.53
C LYS A 119 -13.81 -26.36 -12.98
N ARG A 120 -14.46 -25.61 -12.10
CA ARG A 120 -14.97 -24.27 -12.44
C ARG A 120 -13.87 -23.23 -12.22
N THR A 121 -13.84 -22.24 -13.10
CA THR A 121 -12.83 -21.17 -13.12
C THR A 121 -12.69 -20.48 -11.74
N ASN A 122 -13.80 -20.20 -11.05
CA ASN A 122 -13.76 -19.48 -9.76
C ASN A 122 -13.17 -20.33 -8.64
N PHE A 123 -13.34 -21.63 -8.65
CA PHE A 123 -12.68 -22.51 -7.69
C PHE A 123 -11.17 -22.57 -7.95
N LEU A 124 -10.78 -22.71 -9.22
CA LEU A 124 -9.36 -22.69 -9.60
C LEU A 124 -8.70 -21.36 -9.26
N LEU A 125 -9.42 -20.24 -9.49
CA LEU A 125 -8.95 -18.92 -9.08
C LEU A 125 -8.78 -18.81 -7.56
N ALA A 126 -9.70 -19.32 -6.77
CA ALA A 126 -9.58 -19.34 -5.32
C ALA A 126 -8.36 -20.14 -4.86
N CYS A 127 -8.17 -21.36 -5.39
CA CYS A 127 -7.01 -22.18 -5.08
C CYS A 127 -5.69 -21.55 -5.51
N SER A 128 -5.62 -21.04 -6.74
CA SER A 128 -4.38 -20.42 -7.26
C SER A 128 -4.04 -19.14 -6.54
N SER A 129 -5.03 -18.30 -6.20
CA SER A 129 -4.80 -17.08 -5.43
C SER A 129 -4.39 -17.38 -4.00
N PHE A 130 -5.01 -18.36 -3.36
CA PHE A 130 -4.62 -18.83 -2.03
C PHE A 130 -3.17 -19.30 -2.03
N LEU A 131 -2.79 -20.18 -2.95
CA LEU A 131 -1.41 -20.62 -3.11
C LEU A 131 -0.46 -19.47 -3.47
N GLY A 132 -0.92 -18.54 -4.31
CA GLY A 132 -0.16 -17.36 -4.69
C GLY A 132 0.17 -16.46 -3.49
N ILE A 133 -0.77 -16.25 -2.56
CA ILE A 133 -0.51 -15.50 -1.33
C ILE A 133 0.64 -16.15 -0.56
N PHE A 134 0.59 -17.46 -0.32
CA PHE A 134 1.66 -18.15 0.41
C PHE A 134 2.98 -18.14 -0.34
N LEU A 135 2.97 -18.37 -1.65
CA LEU A 135 4.18 -18.36 -2.47
C LEU A 135 4.88 -17.00 -2.43
N PHE A 136 4.14 -15.94 -2.66
CA PHE A 136 4.71 -14.58 -2.67
C PHE A 136 5.09 -14.12 -1.26
N SER A 137 4.32 -14.45 -0.24
CA SER A 137 4.67 -14.15 1.15
C SER A 137 5.90 -14.92 1.61
N PHE A 138 6.05 -16.18 1.20
CA PHE A 138 7.27 -16.95 1.43
C PHE A 138 8.48 -16.35 0.71
N THR A 139 8.30 -15.90 -0.53
CA THR A 139 9.35 -15.19 -1.27
C THR A 139 9.74 -13.89 -0.55
N ALA A 140 8.77 -13.12 -0.06
CA ALA A 140 9.02 -11.93 0.74
C ALA A 140 9.79 -12.24 2.02
N HIS A 141 9.42 -13.32 2.71
CA HIS A 141 10.15 -13.82 3.89
C HIS A 141 11.59 -14.21 3.57
N CYS A 142 11.83 -14.85 2.43
CA CYS A 142 13.19 -15.16 1.99
C CYS A 142 14.04 -13.90 1.79
N PHE A 143 13.47 -12.83 1.24
CA PHE A 143 14.16 -11.55 1.11
C PHE A 143 14.41 -10.89 2.47
N GLU A 144 13.41 -10.86 3.34
CA GLU A 144 13.52 -10.28 4.68
C GLU A 144 14.58 -10.97 5.53
N THR A 145 14.62 -12.31 5.46
CA THR A 145 15.58 -13.13 6.21
C THR A 145 16.90 -13.38 5.48
N SER A 146 17.11 -12.74 4.32
CA SER A 146 18.31 -12.94 3.49
C SER A 146 18.60 -14.41 3.20
N GLY A 147 17.56 -15.17 2.80
CA GLY A 147 17.65 -16.61 2.56
C GLY A 147 17.89 -17.40 3.85
N PHE A 148 17.21 -17.04 4.92
CA PHE A 148 17.30 -17.65 6.25
C PHE A 148 18.65 -17.45 6.96
N LYS A 149 19.47 -16.49 6.51
CA LYS A 149 20.71 -16.11 7.19
C LYS A 149 20.50 -15.13 8.35
N VAL A 150 19.33 -14.51 8.40
CA VAL A 150 18.90 -13.58 9.44
C VAL A 150 17.64 -14.14 10.09
N GLU A 151 17.61 -14.18 11.41
CA GLU A 151 16.42 -14.49 12.18
C GLU A 151 15.67 -13.19 12.48
N VAL A 152 14.35 -13.18 12.24
CA VAL A 152 13.49 -12.02 12.46
C VAL A 152 12.43 -12.38 13.47
N LYS A 153 12.35 -11.64 14.56
CA LYS A 153 11.41 -11.88 15.67
C LYS A 153 10.81 -10.58 16.19
N ASP A 154 9.53 -10.63 16.53
CA ASP A 154 8.88 -9.57 17.29
C ASP A 154 8.91 -9.89 18.79
N PHE A 155 9.06 -8.85 19.58
CA PHE A 155 8.78 -8.90 21.02
C PHE A 155 8.15 -7.58 21.49
N THR A 156 7.57 -7.62 22.67
CA THR A 156 6.96 -6.44 23.29
C THR A 156 7.77 -6.05 24.53
N LEU A 157 8.38 -4.87 24.50
CA LEU A 157 9.10 -4.33 25.63
C LEU A 157 8.12 -3.79 26.66
N THR A 158 8.14 -4.34 27.86
CA THR A 158 7.22 -4.02 28.96
C THR A 158 7.94 -3.32 30.13
N LYS A 159 7.17 -2.73 31.02
CA LYS A 159 7.69 -2.13 32.26
C LYS A 159 8.50 -3.14 33.08
N ALA A 160 7.96 -4.34 33.32
CA ALA A 160 8.64 -5.38 34.10
C ALA A 160 10.05 -5.70 33.55
N MET A 161 10.19 -5.81 32.21
CA MET A 161 11.49 -6.04 31.58
C MET A 161 12.48 -4.88 31.84
N THR A 162 11.98 -3.64 31.81
CA THR A 162 12.84 -2.46 32.05
C THR A 162 13.19 -2.27 33.55
N GLU A 163 12.34 -2.73 34.46
CA GLU A 163 12.64 -2.75 35.91
C GLU A 163 13.65 -3.83 36.28
N GLU A 164 13.53 -5.03 35.73
CA GLU A 164 14.38 -6.18 36.02
C GLU A 164 15.85 -5.91 35.68
N TYR A 165 16.10 -5.31 34.53
CA TYR A 165 17.45 -5.03 34.04
C TYR A 165 17.96 -3.61 34.41
N ASN A 166 17.35 -2.99 35.40
CA ASN A 166 17.73 -1.66 35.88
C ASN A 166 18.60 -1.69 37.16
N ALA A 167 18.80 -2.85 37.74
CA ALA A 167 19.36 -3.00 39.09
C ALA A 167 20.90 -2.97 39.17
N GLY A 168 21.64 -2.82 38.04
CA GLY A 168 23.10 -2.84 38.02
C GLY A 168 23.76 -1.46 37.96
N ASP A 169 25.06 -1.37 38.25
CA ASP A 169 25.84 -0.12 38.17
C ASP A 169 25.94 0.49 36.77
N LEU A 170 25.70 -0.33 35.73
CA LEU A 170 25.67 0.07 34.32
C LEU A 170 24.42 0.88 33.98
N ASN A 171 23.45 0.94 34.87
CA ASN A 171 22.13 1.54 34.64
C ASN A 171 22.14 3.05 34.83
N LYS A 172 23.19 3.62 35.31
CA LYS A 172 23.27 5.05 35.65
C LYS A 172 24.14 5.80 34.66
N LEU A 173 23.74 5.76 33.39
CA LEU A 173 24.33 6.67 32.41
C LEU A 173 23.80 8.09 32.64
N ASN A 174 24.73 9.01 32.90
CA ASN A 174 24.42 10.40 33.24
C ASN A 174 23.46 10.54 34.45
N GLY A 175 23.43 9.56 35.38
CA GLY A 175 22.53 9.56 36.53
C GLY A 175 21.07 9.30 36.24
N LYS A 176 20.72 8.86 35.01
CA LYS A 176 19.36 8.56 34.59
C LYS A 176 19.13 7.07 34.42
N ASN A 177 18.01 6.61 34.93
CA ASN A 177 17.50 5.27 34.72
C ASN A 177 16.20 5.38 33.85
N TYR A 178 16.13 4.59 32.81
CA TYR A 178 15.00 4.57 31.89
C TYR A 178 14.11 3.35 32.15
N VAL A 179 13.05 3.56 32.94
CA VAL A 179 12.02 2.55 33.24
C VAL A 179 10.71 3.01 32.62
N ILE A 180 9.99 2.10 31.99
CA ILE A 180 8.66 2.39 31.46
C ILE A 180 7.73 2.73 32.65
N GLU A 181 7.11 3.90 32.61
CA GLU A 181 6.41 4.50 33.74
C GLU A 181 5.10 3.77 34.08
N SER A 182 4.46 3.13 33.11
CA SER A 182 3.13 2.51 33.26
C SER A 182 3.13 1.06 32.80
N ASP A 183 2.47 0.17 33.59
CA ASP A 183 2.24 -1.22 33.19
C ASP A 183 1.35 -1.36 31.95
N MET A 184 0.60 -0.32 31.61
CA MET A 184 -0.24 -0.29 30.41
C MET A 184 0.55 0.16 29.18
N LEU A 185 1.76 0.68 29.32
CA LEU A 185 2.61 1.11 28.22
C LEU A 185 3.58 0.00 27.85
N SER A 186 3.55 -0.39 26.58
CA SER A 186 4.48 -1.37 26.02
C SER A 186 4.85 -0.99 24.59
N TYR A 187 6.07 -1.32 24.19
CA TYR A 187 6.61 -0.95 22.88
C TYR A 187 6.80 -2.19 22.02
N GLY A 188 6.27 -2.15 20.80
CA GLY A 188 6.45 -3.19 19.79
C GLY A 188 7.82 -3.09 19.13
N VAL A 189 8.63 -4.13 19.27
CA VAL A 189 9.99 -4.21 18.72
C VAL A 189 10.09 -5.37 17.75
N THR A 190 10.83 -5.19 16.67
CA THR A 190 11.29 -6.30 15.80
C THR A 190 12.80 -6.33 15.83
N GLN A 191 13.36 -7.52 16.10
CA GLN A 191 14.81 -7.75 16.03
C GLN A 191 15.17 -8.55 14.79
N TYR A 192 16.30 -8.20 14.18
CA TYR A 192 16.92 -8.90 13.05
C TYR A 192 18.29 -9.38 13.51
N VAL A 193 18.47 -10.68 13.67
CA VAL A 193 19.69 -11.27 14.21
C VAL A 193 20.37 -12.13 13.14
N PRO A 194 21.55 -11.75 12.63
CA PRO A 194 22.30 -12.61 11.75
C PRO A 194 22.64 -13.92 12.45
N ARG A 195 22.44 -15.07 11.81
CA ARG A 195 22.76 -16.38 12.41
C ARG A 195 24.24 -16.59 12.75
N ALA A 196 25.11 -15.75 12.21
CA ALA A 196 26.51 -15.71 12.57
C ALA A 196 26.79 -15.07 13.94
N ALA A 197 25.81 -14.39 14.54
CA ALA A 197 25.90 -13.78 15.85
C ALA A 197 25.95 -14.87 16.93
N SER A 198 26.91 -14.78 17.81
CA SER A 198 27.10 -15.69 18.94
C SER A 198 27.97 -15.04 20.02
N GLU A 199 28.02 -15.60 21.20
CA GLU A 199 28.92 -15.15 22.28
C GLU A 199 30.40 -15.11 21.83
N SER A 200 30.81 -16.07 20.98
CA SER A 200 32.19 -16.10 20.43
C SER A 200 32.39 -15.17 19.22
N ASN A 201 31.31 -14.65 18.62
CA ASN A 201 31.33 -13.71 17.52
C ASN A 201 30.25 -12.64 17.73
N PRO A 202 30.42 -11.74 18.72
CA PRO A 202 29.47 -10.68 18.98
C PRO A 202 29.44 -9.68 17.83
N LEU A 203 28.23 -9.26 17.43
CA LEU A 203 28.03 -8.37 16.29
C LEU A 203 27.59 -6.97 16.73
N PRO A 204 27.93 -5.93 15.95
CA PRO A 204 27.46 -4.57 16.19
C PRO A 204 25.95 -4.48 16.19
N VAL A 205 25.41 -3.49 16.89
CA VAL A 205 23.97 -3.25 17.00
C VAL A 205 23.58 -1.93 16.35
N VAL A 206 22.47 -1.91 15.61
CA VAL A 206 21.87 -0.68 15.09
C VAL A 206 20.39 -0.60 15.48
N PHE A 207 20.02 0.51 16.12
CA PHE A 207 18.65 0.83 16.46
C PHE A 207 18.04 1.68 15.36
N VAL A 208 16.82 1.31 14.90
CA VAL A 208 16.14 1.96 13.77
C VAL A 208 14.83 2.57 14.22
N MET A 209 14.67 3.88 14.00
CA MET A 209 13.52 4.65 14.46
C MET A 209 12.76 5.30 13.29
N PRO A 210 11.49 4.96 13.07
CA PRO A 210 10.66 5.61 12.05
C PRO A 210 10.24 7.03 12.46
N GLY A 211 9.77 7.78 11.46
CA GLY A 211 9.23 9.12 11.63
C GLY A 211 7.82 9.17 12.21
N PHE A 212 7.30 10.39 12.32
CA PHE A 212 5.94 10.64 12.79
C PHE A 212 4.91 9.98 11.86
N THR A 213 3.88 9.38 12.45
CA THR A 213 2.84 8.60 11.74
C THR A 213 3.33 7.34 11.02
N ARG A 214 4.54 6.88 11.31
CA ARG A 214 5.16 5.71 10.68
C ARG A 214 5.35 4.59 11.69
N THR A 215 5.40 3.36 11.20
CA THR A 215 5.70 2.18 12.00
C THR A 215 7.09 1.63 11.68
N LYS A 216 7.59 0.74 12.52
CA LYS A 216 8.86 0.02 12.29
C LYS A 216 8.93 -0.63 10.91
N ALA A 217 7.79 -1.05 10.34
CA ALA A 217 7.73 -1.66 9.01
C ALA A 217 8.15 -0.70 7.88
N THR A 218 8.01 0.62 8.06
CA THR A 218 8.44 1.60 7.06
C THR A 218 9.95 1.80 6.99
N MET A 219 10.68 1.28 7.98
CA MET A 219 12.15 1.32 8.04
C MET A 219 12.76 -0.10 7.90
N ALA A 220 11.95 -1.10 7.51
CA ALA A 220 12.41 -2.49 7.38
C ALA A 220 13.55 -2.64 6.37
N GLN A 221 13.62 -1.81 5.33
CA GLN A 221 14.71 -1.82 4.34
C GLN A 221 16.07 -1.56 4.99
N TYR A 222 16.16 -0.66 5.96
CA TYR A 222 17.41 -0.44 6.71
C TYR A 222 17.76 -1.67 7.56
N ALA A 223 16.78 -2.26 8.24
CA ALA A 223 16.97 -3.44 9.06
C ALA A 223 17.42 -4.65 8.22
N ILE A 224 16.78 -4.91 7.09
CA ILE A 224 17.14 -5.98 6.16
C ILE A 224 18.58 -5.79 5.66
N GLU A 225 18.91 -4.60 5.18
CA GLU A 225 20.20 -4.38 4.54
C GLU A 225 21.36 -4.31 5.52
N LEU A 226 21.16 -3.77 6.72
CA LEU A 226 22.17 -3.76 7.79
C LEU A 226 22.38 -5.16 8.35
N SER A 227 21.31 -5.93 8.59
CA SER A 227 21.46 -7.29 9.12
C SER A 227 22.12 -8.25 8.12
N ARG A 228 21.87 -8.09 6.80
CA ARG A 228 22.61 -8.80 5.76
C ARG A 228 24.13 -8.53 5.79
N ARG A 229 24.53 -7.40 6.35
CA ARG A 229 25.93 -6.96 6.44
C ARG A 229 26.56 -7.26 7.81
N GLY A 230 25.85 -8.00 8.65
CA GLY A 230 26.39 -8.47 9.93
C GLY A 230 26.16 -7.53 11.10
N ALA A 231 25.14 -6.69 11.06
CA ALA A 231 24.65 -5.96 12.23
C ALA A 231 23.45 -6.68 12.85
N VAL A 232 23.34 -6.70 14.16
CA VAL A 232 22.06 -6.98 14.85
C VAL A 232 21.24 -5.71 14.80
N VAL A 233 19.99 -5.79 14.41
CA VAL A 233 19.16 -4.60 14.23
C VAL A 233 17.88 -4.71 15.04
N PHE A 234 17.55 -3.64 15.74
CA PHE A 234 16.29 -3.47 16.48
C PHE A 234 15.48 -2.34 15.85
N THR A 235 14.25 -2.61 15.45
CA THR A 235 13.31 -1.60 14.99
C THR A 235 12.18 -1.44 16.00
N LEU A 236 11.73 -0.22 16.24
CA LEU A 236 10.76 0.12 17.28
C LEU A 236 9.56 0.85 16.68
N ASP A 237 8.35 0.51 17.12
CA ASP A 237 7.15 1.30 16.86
C ASP A 237 7.04 2.46 17.86
N PRO A 238 6.97 3.73 17.43
CA PRO A 238 6.76 4.87 18.32
C PRO A 238 5.42 4.81 19.06
N GLY A 239 5.27 5.61 20.08
CA GLY A 239 4.02 5.69 20.86
C GLY A 239 2.79 5.91 19.99
N CYS A 240 1.69 5.22 20.29
CA CYS A 240 0.43 5.24 19.54
C CYS A 240 0.49 4.72 18.10
N GLN A 241 1.57 4.08 17.70
CA GLN A 241 1.78 3.59 16.34
C GLN A 241 2.08 2.09 16.37
N GLY A 242 1.72 1.41 15.29
CA GLY A 242 2.01 0.00 15.13
C GLY A 242 1.57 -0.88 16.28
N ALA A 243 2.49 -1.70 16.77
CA ALA A 243 2.28 -2.61 17.90
C ALA A 243 2.45 -1.95 19.27
N THR A 244 2.93 -0.71 19.34
CA THR A 244 3.08 0.01 20.61
C THR A 244 1.72 0.43 21.15
N THR A 245 1.49 0.17 22.45
CA THR A 245 0.26 0.57 23.11
C THR A 245 0.16 2.07 23.28
N ALA A 246 -1.06 2.55 23.52
CA ALA A 246 -1.34 3.99 23.59
C ALA A 246 -1.50 4.48 25.03
N SER A 247 -1.11 3.74 26.04
CA SER A 247 -1.37 4.14 27.40
C SER A 247 -0.19 4.85 28.05
N GLY A 248 -0.39 6.06 28.38
CA GLY A 248 0.50 6.96 29.08
C GLY A 248 -0.20 8.29 29.17
N TYR A 249 -1.23 8.38 30.00
CA TYR A 249 -1.93 9.63 30.27
C TYR A 249 -1.08 10.50 31.20
N SER A 250 -0.81 11.73 30.79
CA SER A 250 -0.61 12.82 31.76
C SER A 250 -1.96 13.21 32.34
N ASP A 251 -1.94 13.88 33.48
CA ASP A 251 -3.16 14.44 34.11
C ASP A 251 -4.00 15.31 33.18
N ASN A 252 -3.44 15.74 32.07
CA ASN A 252 -4.09 16.54 31.04
C ASN A 252 -4.53 15.75 29.80
N GLY A 253 -4.52 14.40 29.82
CA GLY A 253 -4.90 13.56 28.69
C GLY A 253 -3.91 13.59 27.53
N LYS A 254 -2.78 14.27 27.64
CA LYS A 254 -1.71 14.25 26.61
C LYS A 254 -0.86 13.00 26.74
N MET A 255 -0.32 12.55 25.62
CA MET A 255 0.65 11.46 25.60
C MET A 255 1.87 11.85 26.44
N ILE A 256 2.10 11.14 27.55
CA ILE A 256 3.35 11.27 28.31
C ILE A 256 4.43 10.62 27.45
N SER A 257 5.51 11.26 27.23
CA SER A 257 6.72 10.51 26.93
C SER A 257 7.41 10.58 25.62
N SER A 258 7.05 11.47 24.77
CA SER A 258 7.96 11.63 23.61
C SER A 258 9.34 12.16 24.01
N THR A 259 9.44 12.91 25.11
CA THR A 259 10.68 13.58 25.54
C THR A 259 11.58 12.74 26.42
N VAL A 260 11.06 12.05 27.42
CA VAL A 260 11.91 11.30 28.37
C VAL A 260 12.36 9.97 27.80
N GLY A 261 11.48 9.24 27.15
CA GLY A 261 11.76 7.90 26.61
C GLY A 261 12.23 7.88 25.17
N CYS A 262 12.38 9.03 24.48
CA CYS A 262 12.64 9.11 23.04
C CYS A 262 11.71 8.19 22.24
N ASN A 263 10.42 8.25 22.53
CA ASN A 263 9.39 7.33 21.97
C ASN A 263 9.70 5.83 22.16
N GLY A 264 10.37 5.47 23.26
CA GLY A 264 10.70 4.09 23.60
C GLY A 264 12.14 3.69 23.39
N LEU A 265 12.93 4.47 22.63
CA LEU A 265 14.31 4.12 22.31
C LEU A 265 15.21 4.04 23.55
N ASN A 266 15.08 4.97 24.50
CA ASN A 266 15.91 4.94 25.72
C ASN A 266 15.70 3.65 26.52
N TYR A 267 14.44 3.22 26.64
CA TYR A 267 14.10 1.98 27.33
C TYR A 267 14.68 0.75 26.60
N LEU A 268 14.56 0.73 25.26
CA LEU A 268 15.06 -0.38 24.45
C LEU A 268 16.59 -0.47 24.50
N VAL A 269 17.29 0.65 24.30
CA VAL A 269 18.76 0.65 24.32
C VAL A 269 19.29 0.21 25.67
N GLN A 270 18.73 0.73 26.75
CA GLN A 270 19.13 0.33 28.12
C GLN A 270 18.85 -1.15 28.39
N TYR A 271 17.67 -1.66 28.02
CA TYR A 271 17.31 -3.06 28.14
C TYR A 271 18.26 -3.98 27.39
N VAL A 272 18.53 -3.68 26.10
CA VAL A 272 19.47 -4.47 25.29
C VAL A 272 20.90 -4.40 25.83
N TYR A 273 21.34 -3.24 26.29
CA TYR A 273 22.70 -3.05 26.84
C TYR A 273 22.93 -3.81 28.15
N ASN A 274 21.93 -3.86 29.03
CA ASN A 274 22.04 -4.42 30.36
C ASN A 274 21.70 -5.92 30.44
N ASN A 275 20.90 -6.45 29.54
CA ASN A 275 20.49 -7.86 29.56
C ASN A 275 21.51 -8.75 28.81
N LEU A 276 22.56 -9.14 29.59
CA LEU A 276 23.64 -9.99 29.05
C LEU A 276 23.25 -11.43 28.80
N GLU A 277 22.27 -11.93 29.51
CA GLU A 277 21.82 -13.32 29.37
C GLU A 277 21.12 -13.54 28.01
N GLU A 278 20.24 -12.62 27.64
CA GLU A 278 19.51 -12.71 26.37
C GLU A 278 20.35 -12.25 25.19
N PHE A 279 21.16 -11.19 25.36
CA PHE A 279 21.91 -10.56 24.27
C PHE A 279 23.43 -10.78 24.37
N ASN A 280 23.88 -12.00 24.69
CA ASN A 280 25.31 -12.35 24.75
C ASN A 280 26.01 -12.30 23.40
N TYR A 281 25.28 -12.23 22.30
CA TYR A 281 25.75 -12.20 20.92
C TYR A 281 25.95 -10.79 20.35
N ILE A 282 25.79 -9.73 21.15
CA ILE A 282 26.01 -8.34 20.71
C ILE A 282 27.34 -7.78 21.20
N ASP A 283 27.93 -6.92 20.37
CA ASP A 283 29.10 -6.12 20.74
C ASP A 283 28.66 -4.77 21.28
N ARG A 284 28.83 -4.56 22.57
CA ARG A 284 28.40 -3.36 23.30
C ARG A 284 29.20 -2.12 22.98
N ASP A 285 30.41 -2.28 22.46
CA ASP A 285 31.26 -1.15 22.11
C ASP A 285 30.96 -0.64 20.69
N ARG A 286 30.01 -1.26 19.99
CA ARG A 286 29.65 -0.91 18.61
C ARG A 286 28.13 -0.76 18.45
N PHE A 287 27.54 0.18 19.19
CA PHE A 287 26.15 0.55 19.06
C PHE A 287 25.97 1.74 18.11
N GLY A 288 25.02 1.64 17.19
CA GLY A 288 24.61 2.71 16.30
C GLY A 288 23.11 2.94 16.31
N ALA A 289 22.69 4.07 15.80
CA ALA A 289 21.27 4.39 15.62
C ALA A 289 21.02 5.15 14.33
N VAL A 290 19.90 4.85 13.67
CA VAL A 290 19.41 5.57 12.50
C VAL A 290 17.94 5.90 12.66
N GLY A 291 17.56 7.12 12.31
CA GLY A 291 16.17 7.56 12.36
C GLY A 291 15.80 8.47 11.22
N HIS A 292 14.57 8.33 10.74
CA HIS A 292 14.05 9.16 9.67
C HIS A 292 13.02 10.17 10.20
N SER A 293 13.08 11.42 9.72
CA SER A 293 12.12 12.48 10.08
C SER A 293 12.09 12.70 11.61
N ALA A 294 10.94 12.65 12.27
CA ALA A 294 10.84 12.71 13.72
C ALA A 294 11.70 11.62 14.42
N GLY A 295 11.92 10.48 13.77
CA GLY A 295 12.86 9.45 14.22
C GLY A 295 14.31 9.94 14.23
N GLY A 296 14.69 10.81 13.29
CA GLY A 296 16.00 11.47 13.28
C GLY A 296 16.21 12.33 14.53
N GLY A 297 15.19 13.06 14.97
CA GLY A 297 15.21 13.78 16.23
C GLY A 297 15.31 12.85 17.44
N ASN A 298 14.60 11.73 17.43
CA ASN A 298 14.64 10.76 18.52
C ASN A 298 16.01 10.09 18.65
N VAL A 299 16.67 9.69 17.54
CA VAL A 299 18.02 9.09 17.61
C VAL A 299 19.08 10.11 17.98
N THR A 300 18.92 11.40 17.61
CA THR A 300 19.80 12.48 18.08
C THR A 300 19.68 12.64 19.59
N GLN A 301 18.47 12.71 20.11
CA GLN A 301 18.23 12.79 21.55
C GLN A 301 18.71 11.53 22.29
N LEU A 302 18.56 10.35 21.68
CA LEU A 302 19.10 9.09 22.20
C LEU A 302 20.62 9.18 22.36
N ALA A 303 21.34 9.60 21.32
CA ALA A 303 22.80 9.73 21.36
C ALA A 303 23.23 10.74 22.44
N GLU A 304 22.52 11.84 22.62
CA GLU A 304 22.77 12.82 23.69
C GLU A 304 22.50 12.21 25.08
N ASN A 305 21.41 11.46 25.24
CA ASN A 305 21.06 10.84 26.54
C ASN A 305 22.06 9.77 26.99
N PHE A 306 22.69 9.09 26.05
CA PHE A 306 23.68 8.02 26.29
C PHE A 306 25.12 8.46 25.96
N ALA A 307 25.36 9.76 25.83
CA ALA A 307 26.70 10.31 25.71
C ALA A 307 27.46 10.19 27.05
N GLY A 308 28.66 9.64 27.00
CA GLY A 308 29.61 9.66 28.11
C GLY A 308 30.39 10.97 28.16
N SER A 309 31.50 10.98 28.91
CA SER A 309 32.41 12.13 28.96
C SER A 309 33.11 12.43 27.63
N ASP A 310 33.23 11.41 26.81
CA ASP A 310 33.88 11.42 25.49
C ASP A 310 33.38 10.24 24.63
N TYR A 311 33.95 10.09 23.44
CA TYR A 311 33.59 9.03 22.49
C TYR A 311 33.75 7.62 23.07
N GLU A 312 34.84 7.36 23.78
CA GLU A 312 35.14 6.03 24.35
C GLU A 312 34.10 5.60 25.38
N HIS A 313 33.61 6.55 26.18
CA HIS A 313 32.64 6.29 27.23
C HIS A 313 31.20 6.40 26.80
N SER A 314 30.91 6.79 25.54
CA SER A 314 29.56 6.87 25.01
C SER A 314 29.06 5.50 24.57
N ILE A 315 27.76 5.21 24.77
CA ILE A 315 27.14 3.96 24.28
C ILE A 315 26.90 4.01 22.81
N ILE A 316 26.28 5.08 22.31
CA ILE A 316 26.02 5.24 20.86
C ILE A 316 27.30 5.74 20.19
N LYS A 317 27.95 4.88 19.42
CA LYS A 317 29.17 5.17 18.68
C LYS A 317 28.93 5.77 17.29
N SER A 318 27.78 5.49 16.70
CA SER A 318 27.46 5.87 15.31
C SER A 318 26.01 6.31 15.17
N LEU A 319 25.78 7.48 14.61
CA LEU A 319 24.47 8.10 14.49
C LEU A 319 24.19 8.50 13.03
N TYR A 320 23.08 8.08 12.47
CA TYR A 320 22.62 8.53 11.16
C TYR A 320 21.29 9.24 11.27
N ILE A 321 21.26 10.54 10.94
CA ILE A 321 20.10 11.42 11.01
C ILE A 321 19.56 11.57 9.59
N SER A 322 18.42 10.96 9.27
CA SER A 322 17.81 11.00 7.93
C SER A 322 16.57 11.91 7.95
N GLY A 323 16.52 12.88 7.05
CA GLY A 323 15.36 13.75 6.82
C GLY A 323 14.90 14.60 8.01
N TYR A 324 15.81 14.98 8.93
CA TYR A 324 15.45 15.79 10.09
C TYR A 324 16.40 16.96 10.30
N ILE A 325 15.96 18.14 9.91
CA ILE A 325 16.74 19.37 10.06
C ILE A 325 16.32 20.16 11.31
N LYS A 326 15.08 20.02 11.79
CA LYS A 326 14.54 20.77 12.90
C LYS A 326 15.16 20.36 14.23
N LEU A 327 16.34 20.89 14.51
CA LEU A 327 17.08 20.68 15.74
C LEU A 327 17.12 21.99 16.55
N THR A 328 15.94 22.45 16.93
CA THR A 328 15.67 23.78 17.51
C THR A 328 16.41 24.10 18.80
N ALA A 329 17.04 23.15 19.44
CA ALA A 329 17.82 23.46 20.65
C ALA A 329 19.26 23.78 20.24
N ALA A 330 19.63 25.02 20.36
CA ALA A 330 21.04 25.43 20.33
C ALA A 330 21.86 24.47 21.21
N ASN A 331 22.94 23.93 20.66
CA ASN A 331 23.88 23.03 21.32
C ASN A 331 23.56 21.51 21.32
N ARG A 332 22.53 21.01 20.65
CA ARG A 332 22.29 19.56 20.62
C ARG A 332 23.46 18.75 20.07
N PHE A 333 24.08 19.21 19.00
CA PHE A 333 25.23 18.52 18.41
C PHE A 333 26.46 18.53 19.29
N LYS A 334 26.63 19.51 20.19
CA LYS A 334 27.73 19.57 21.12
C LYS A 334 27.79 18.41 22.08
N ASN A 335 26.62 17.86 22.44
CA ASN A 335 26.53 16.73 23.35
C ASN A 335 26.61 15.38 22.61
N LEU A 336 26.83 15.35 21.30
CA LEU A 336 27.04 14.15 20.53
C LEU A 336 28.50 13.74 20.60
N HIS A 337 28.82 12.77 21.42
CA HIS A 337 30.14 12.17 21.50
C HIS A 337 30.17 10.86 20.68
N CYS A 338 29.87 10.98 19.39
CA CYS A 338 29.82 9.85 18.46
C CYS A 338 30.08 10.30 17.03
N ASN A 339 30.44 9.35 16.17
CA ASN A 339 30.47 9.55 14.72
C ASN A 339 29.05 9.81 14.22
N ALA A 340 28.84 10.81 13.38
CA ALA A 340 27.52 11.15 12.90
C ALA A 340 27.48 11.47 11.39
N ALA A 341 26.42 11.04 10.74
CA ALA A 341 26.05 11.45 9.39
C ALA A 341 24.65 12.09 9.40
N MET A 342 24.46 13.07 8.56
CA MET A 342 23.17 13.70 8.34
C MET A 342 22.81 13.63 6.85
N SER A 343 21.58 13.20 6.55
CA SER A 343 21.03 13.12 5.21
C SER A 343 19.68 13.80 5.16
N TYR A 344 19.38 14.47 4.08
CA TYR A 344 18.05 15.05 3.86
C TYR A 344 17.74 15.17 2.37
N ALA A 345 16.45 15.09 2.06
CA ALA A 345 15.98 15.11 0.71
C ALA A 345 16.07 16.53 0.09
N TYR A 346 16.58 16.64 -1.13
CA TYR A 346 16.65 17.91 -1.86
C TYR A 346 15.26 18.53 -2.05
N TYR A 347 14.27 17.70 -2.28
CA TYR A 347 12.88 18.10 -2.44
C TYR A 347 12.05 17.89 -1.18
N ASP A 348 12.67 18.04 0.02
CA ASP A 348 11.96 17.99 1.28
C ASP A 348 11.01 19.17 1.40
N GLU A 349 9.73 18.92 1.24
CA GLU A 349 8.67 19.92 1.29
C GLU A 349 8.30 20.35 2.71
N GLY A 350 8.69 19.58 3.71
CA GLY A 350 8.35 19.79 5.11
C GLY A 350 9.46 20.43 5.93
N SER A 351 10.58 19.75 6.06
CA SER A 351 11.66 20.19 6.94
C SER A 351 12.56 21.25 6.30
N PHE A 352 12.97 21.01 5.07
CA PHE A 352 13.97 21.83 4.40
C PHE A 352 13.45 23.21 3.99
N ARG A 353 12.28 23.28 3.37
CA ARG A 353 11.76 24.50 2.73
C ARG A 353 11.16 25.51 3.70
N TYR A 354 10.70 25.03 4.85
CA TYR A 354 9.98 25.88 5.81
C TYR A 354 10.80 26.21 7.06
N GLN A 355 12.03 25.70 7.17
CA GLN A 355 12.93 26.05 8.27
C GLN A 355 13.65 27.34 7.93
N THR A 356 13.64 28.28 8.87
CA THR A 356 14.28 29.59 8.76
C THR A 356 15.08 29.92 10.02
N GLY A 357 15.98 30.88 9.94
CA GLY A 357 16.80 31.31 11.07
C GLY A 357 17.71 30.18 11.54
N VAL A 358 17.74 29.92 12.83
CA VAL A 358 18.63 28.92 13.45
C VAL A 358 18.34 27.47 13.03
N ASP A 359 17.15 27.22 12.47
CA ASP A 359 16.77 25.91 11.95
C ASP A 359 16.93 25.82 10.42
N SER A 360 17.52 26.86 9.76
CA SER A 360 17.80 26.78 8.34
C SER A 360 18.83 25.71 8.04
N PHE A 361 18.73 25.12 6.84
CA PHE A 361 19.64 24.10 6.38
C PHE A 361 21.11 24.51 6.52
N GLU A 362 21.47 25.73 6.12
CA GLU A 362 22.82 26.25 6.15
C GLU A 362 23.35 26.36 7.58
N ILE A 363 22.56 26.88 8.51
CA ILE A 363 22.97 27.05 9.90
C ILE A 363 23.06 25.69 10.60
N VAL A 364 22.07 24.82 10.42
CA VAL A 364 22.09 23.47 11.02
C VAL A 364 23.28 22.65 10.49
N SER A 365 23.58 22.74 9.20
CA SER A 365 24.71 22.04 8.59
C SER A 365 26.05 22.53 9.13
N LEU A 366 26.23 23.85 9.26
CA LEU A 366 27.43 24.42 9.88
C LEU A 366 27.56 24.03 11.37
N MET A 367 26.48 24.06 12.13
CA MET A 367 26.48 23.58 13.51
C MET A 367 26.86 22.09 13.59
N PHE A 368 26.31 21.25 12.71
CA PHE A 368 26.55 19.81 12.70
C PHE A 368 28.02 19.46 12.50
N ILE A 369 28.75 20.18 11.64
CA ILE A 369 30.17 19.95 11.37
C ILE A 369 31.11 20.62 12.39
N ASN A 370 30.64 21.67 13.09
CA ASN A 370 31.45 22.41 14.07
C ASN A 370 31.24 21.96 15.51
N ASP A 371 30.05 21.49 15.86
CA ASP A 371 29.72 21.03 17.22
C ASP A 371 30.17 19.57 17.41
N VAL A 372 31.30 19.35 17.97
CA VAL A 372 31.94 18.04 18.07
C VAL A 372 32.46 17.76 19.46
N ASN A 373 32.13 16.62 20.03
CA ASN A 373 32.67 16.14 21.31
C ASN A 373 32.61 17.17 22.46
N GLY A 374 31.48 17.86 22.60
CA GLY A 374 31.27 18.86 23.65
C GLY A 374 31.89 20.25 23.37
N LYS A 375 32.44 20.45 22.20
CA LYS A 375 33.09 21.70 21.82
C LYS A 375 32.50 22.28 20.56
N ASP A 376 32.31 23.60 20.56
CA ASP A 376 32.11 24.37 19.33
C ASP A 376 33.51 24.72 18.82
N THR A 377 33.90 24.15 17.70
CA THR A 377 35.24 24.37 17.15
C THR A 377 35.30 25.65 16.35
N ASN A 378 34.19 26.16 15.83
CA ASN A 378 34.10 27.32 14.92
C ASN A 378 35.18 27.31 13.82
N HIS A 379 35.60 26.13 13.42
CA HIS A 379 36.71 25.90 12.52
C HIS A 379 36.28 26.03 11.06
N TYR A 380 35.03 25.60 10.77
CA TYR A 380 34.48 25.60 9.42
C TYR A 380 33.52 26.78 9.23
N TYR A 381 33.74 27.60 8.23
CA TYR A 381 32.85 28.69 7.84
C TYR A 381 31.89 28.34 6.72
N ASN A 382 32.17 27.25 5.98
CA ASN A 382 31.34 26.70 4.92
C ASN A 382 31.29 25.18 5.07
N PHE A 383 30.22 24.59 4.58
CA PHE A 383 30.09 23.12 4.46
C PHE A 383 29.96 22.73 2.99
N GLU A 384 30.35 21.51 2.68
CA GLU A 384 30.21 20.90 1.36
C GLU A 384 29.46 19.56 1.52
N ILE A 385 28.55 19.29 0.58
CA ILE A 385 27.82 18.02 0.52
C ILE A 385 28.81 16.90 0.18
N ASP A 386 28.59 15.72 0.78
CA ASP A 386 29.39 14.49 0.61
C ASP A 386 30.88 14.64 1.00
N LYS A 387 31.21 15.69 1.72
CA LYS A 387 32.56 15.92 2.25
C LYS A 387 32.67 15.40 3.67
N VAL A 388 33.75 14.68 3.93
CA VAL A 388 34.10 14.16 5.25
C VAL A 388 34.79 15.24 6.06
N TYR A 389 34.36 15.37 7.32
CA TYR A 389 34.96 16.22 8.37
C TYR A 389 35.29 15.33 9.56
N GLY A 390 36.47 15.47 10.14
CA GLY A 390 36.92 14.62 11.25
C GLY A 390 37.30 13.20 10.82
N SER A 391 37.35 12.26 11.80
CA SER A 391 37.67 10.87 11.54
C SER A 391 36.84 9.88 12.38
N TYR A 392 36.69 8.65 11.91
CA TYR A 392 36.00 7.58 12.67
C TYR A 392 36.71 7.20 13.98
N GLU A 393 38.02 7.28 13.98
CA GLU A 393 38.85 6.88 15.11
C GLU A 393 38.69 7.79 16.32
N THR A 394 38.53 9.09 16.08
CA THR A 394 38.39 10.12 17.13
C THR A 394 36.93 10.36 17.53
N GLY A 395 35.97 9.73 16.85
CA GLY A 395 34.54 9.87 17.17
C GLY A 395 33.96 11.22 16.73
N ASP A 396 34.70 11.97 15.89
CA ASP A 396 34.28 13.28 15.40
C ASP A 396 33.96 13.31 13.90
N TYR A 397 33.81 12.14 13.29
CA TYR A 397 33.40 12.03 11.90
C TYR A 397 32.05 12.69 11.65
N ARG A 398 31.99 13.54 10.65
CA ARG A 398 30.78 14.21 10.17
C ARG A 398 30.72 14.18 8.65
N ILE A 399 29.53 13.91 8.10
CA ILE A 399 29.22 14.02 6.67
C ILE A 399 27.77 14.44 6.51
N ILE A 400 27.50 15.22 5.46
CA ILE A 400 26.15 15.65 5.09
C ILE A 400 25.86 15.17 3.69
N HIS A 401 24.79 14.39 3.53
CA HIS A 401 24.27 13.93 2.24
C HIS A 401 23.03 14.70 1.84
N HIS A 402 22.78 14.79 0.54
CA HIS A 402 21.66 15.54 -0.02
C HIS A 402 21.11 14.83 -1.26
N GLU A 403 20.11 14.00 -1.10
CA GLU A 403 19.59 13.12 -2.14
C GLU A 403 18.46 13.77 -2.95
N ASP A 404 18.43 13.52 -4.28
CA ASP A 404 17.42 14.05 -5.21
C ASP A 404 16.05 13.34 -5.07
N ILE A 405 15.46 13.42 -3.90
CA ILE A 405 14.18 12.76 -3.57
C ILE A 405 13.31 13.72 -2.74
N ASN A 406 12.04 13.38 -2.53
CA ASN A 406 11.16 14.06 -1.57
C ASN A 406 11.16 13.36 -0.21
N HIS A 407 10.74 14.05 0.84
CA HIS A 407 10.80 13.58 2.21
C HIS A 407 10.17 12.20 2.44
N CYS A 408 8.99 11.94 1.89
CA CYS A 408 8.27 10.69 2.18
C CYS A 408 8.88 9.45 1.51
N PHE A 409 9.74 9.60 0.51
CA PHE A 409 10.41 8.52 -0.20
C PHE A 409 11.90 8.40 0.11
N GLU A 410 12.47 9.28 0.91
CA GLU A 410 13.89 9.26 1.29
C GLU A 410 14.30 7.90 1.87
N MET A 411 13.47 7.31 2.74
CA MET A 411 13.72 5.99 3.31
C MET A 411 13.62 4.84 2.32
N TYR A 412 13.10 5.06 1.12
CA TYR A 412 13.01 4.09 0.02
C TYR A 412 13.98 4.41 -1.11
N ASP A 413 14.71 5.51 -1.00
CA ASP A 413 15.69 5.88 -2.01
C ASP A 413 16.94 5.02 -1.91
N LYS A 414 17.39 4.54 -3.08
CA LYS A 414 18.56 3.66 -3.16
C LYS A 414 19.84 4.37 -2.74
N THR A 415 19.98 5.66 -3.05
CA THR A 415 21.17 6.46 -2.71
C THR A 415 21.21 6.73 -1.22
N SER A 416 20.10 7.16 -0.63
CA SER A 416 19.98 7.41 0.82
C SER A 416 20.29 6.16 1.64
N ILE A 417 19.72 5.01 1.24
CA ILE A 417 20.02 3.74 1.90
C ILE A 417 21.50 3.37 1.73
N ALA A 418 22.10 3.54 0.53
CA ALA A 418 23.50 3.23 0.28
C ALA A 418 24.44 4.10 1.14
N ASN A 419 24.18 5.39 1.27
CA ASN A 419 24.92 6.30 2.13
C ASN A 419 24.87 5.86 3.60
N THR A 420 23.69 5.46 4.06
CA THR A 420 23.51 4.91 5.42
C THR A 420 24.32 3.62 5.63
N LEU A 421 24.27 2.70 4.67
CA LEU A 421 24.99 1.42 4.71
C LEU A 421 26.51 1.62 4.70
N GLN A 422 27.01 2.51 3.85
CA GLN A 422 28.42 2.89 3.83
C GLN A 422 28.88 3.44 5.17
N PHE A 423 28.12 4.40 5.72
CA PHE A 423 28.45 4.99 7.01
C PHE A 423 28.56 3.94 8.13
N PHE A 424 27.55 3.07 8.29
CA PHE A 424 27.61 2.04 9.34
C PHE A 424 28.64 0.95 9.06
N ARG A 425 28.87 0.60 7.80
CA ARG A 425 29.93 -0.36 7.44
C ARG A 425 31.29 0.12 7.91
N GLU A 426 31.59 1.40 7.76
CA GLU A 426 32.88 1.98 8.15
C GLU A 426 32.93 2.31 9.65
N SER A 427 31.93 3.01 10.18
CA SER A 427 31.93 3.46 11.57
C SER A 427 31.79 2.34 12.59
N LEU A 428 31.04 1.27 12.28
CA LEU A 428 30.88 0.09 13.13
C LEU A 428 31.73 -1.09 12.68
N LYS A 429 32.56 -0.90 11.66
CA LYS A 429 33.48 -1.94 11.11
C LYS A 429 32.73 -3.25 10.78
N LEU A 430 31.68 -3.16 10.01
CA LEU A 430 30.89 -4.34 9.59
C LEU A 430 31.73 -5.21 8.65
N LYS A 431 31.82 -6.50 8.96
CA LYS A 431 32.57 -7.48 8.16
C LYS A 431 31.70 -8.01 7.03
N THR A 432 31.72 -7.37 5.86
CA THR A 432 30.89 -7.73 4.71
C THR A 432 31.62 -7.52 3.39
N GLU A 433 31.37 -8.42 2.43
CA GLU A 433 31.83 -8.31 1.02
C GLU A 433 30.77 -7.62 0.15
N LEU A 434 29.56 -7.33 0.69
CA LEU A 434 28.48 -6.74 -0.05
C LEU A 434 28.74 -5.25 -0.32
N LYS A 435 28.59 -4.84 -1.57
CA LYS A 435 28.62 -3.41 -1.93
C LYS A 435 27.45 -2.68 -1.27
N ASP A 436 27.63 -1.42 -0.90
CA ASP A 436 26.59 -0.62 -0.27
C ASP A 436 25.35 -0.43 -1.16
N THR A 437 25.54 -0.48 -2.50
CA THR A 437 24.46 -0.43 -3.49
C THR A 437 23.78 -1.77 -3.76
N SER A 438 24.27 -2.88 -3.19
CA SER A 438 23.64 -4.21 -3.35
C SER A 438 22.48 -4.37 -2.36
N MET A 439 21.25 -4.24 -2.85
CA MET A 439 20.05 -4.24 -2.02
C MET A 439 19.02 -5.26 -2.48
N THR A 440 18.27 -5.82 -1.54
CA THR A 440 17.24 -6.85 -1.79
C THR A 440 15.87 -6.51 -1.22
N TRP A 441 15.77 -5.50 -0.38
CA TRP A 441 14.54 -5.10 0.29
C TRP A 441 13.34 -4.90 -0.66
N PHE A 442 13.57 -4.39 -1.87
CA PHE A 442 12.51 -4.20 -2.87
C PHE A 442 11.88 -5.53 -3.34
N GLY A 443 12.62 -6.65 -3.23
CA GLY A 443 12.09 -7.98 -3.51
C GLY A 443 11.04 -8.40 -2.49
N LYS A 444 11.21 -8.05 -1.21
CA LYS A 444 10.19 -8.21 -0.18
C LYS A 444 8.94 -7.41 -0.52
N GLU A 445 9.10 -6.12 -0.82
CA GLU A 445 7.98 -5.22 -1.09
C GLU A 445 7.22 -5.61 -2.36
N GLY A 446 7.93 -5.94 -3.45
CA GLY A 446 7.32 -6.43 -4.68
C GLY A 446 6.55 -7.74 -4.50
N SER A 447 7.08 -8.65 -3.72
CA SER A 447 6.42 -9.93 -3.40
C SER A 447 5.16 -9.71 -2.56
N ASN A 448 5.19 -8.84 -1.54
CA ASN A 448 4.01 -8.47 -0.76
C ASN A 448 2.95 -7.80 -1.63
N GLY A 449 3.33 -6.96 -2.58
CA GLY A 449 2.41 -6.38 -3.58
C GLY A 449 1.70 -7.44 -4.43
N LEU A 450 2.42 -8.47 -4.88
CA LEU A 450 1.84 -9.59 -5.63
C LEU A 450 0.92 -10.45 -4.74
N ALA A 451 1.28 -10.68 -3.48
CA ALA A 451 0.42 -11.35 -2.51
C ALA A 451 -0.89 -10.58 -2.28
N LEU A 452 -0.84 -9.24 -2.19
CA LEU A 452 -2.03 -8.39 -2.07
C LEU A 452 -2.95 -8.51 -3.30
N ILE A 453 -2.41 -8.52 -4.50
CA ILE A 453 -3.19 -8.75 -5.73
C ILE A 453 -3.88 -10.12 -5.67
N CYS A 454 -3.15 -11.17 -5.27
CA CYS A 454 -3.73 -12.48 -5.04
C CYS A 454 -4.84 -12.44 -3.97
N GLY A 455 -4.67 -11.65 -2.91
CA GLY A 455 -5.68 -11.43 -1.87
C GLY A 455 -6.98 -10.85 -2.42
N PHE A 456 -6.93 -9.83 -3.27
CA PHE A 456 -8.12 -9.28 -3.93
C PHE A 456 -8.80 -10.28 -4.87
N ILE A 457 -8.02 -11.05 -5.62
CA ILE A 457 -8.55 -12.12 -6.50
C ILE A 457 -9.22 -13.20 -5.65
N LEU A 458 -8.63 -13.59 -4.52
CA LEU A 458 -9.19 -14.57 -3.59
C LEU A 458 -10.53 -14.12 -3.02
N VAL A 459 -10.62 -12.86 -2.57
CA VAL A 459 -11.87 -12.26 -2.05
C VAL A 459 -12.99 -12.36 -3.10
N TYR A 460 -12.72 -11.98 -4.34
CA TYR A 460 -13.69 -12.11 -5.42
C TYR A 460 -14.07 -13.56 -5.72
N ALA A 461 -13.09 -14.46 -5.78
CA ALA A 461 -13.32 -15.87 -6.07
C ALA A 461 -14.17 -16.53 -4.96
N LEU A 462 -13.88 -16.24 -3.68
CA LEU A 462 -14.67 -16.70 -2.54
C LEU A 462 -16.10 -16.14 -2.57
N ALA A 463 -16.27 -14.83 -2.85
CA ALA A 463 -17.59 -14.23 -3.04
C ALA A 463 -18.39 -14.99 -4.10
N SER A 464 -17.77 -15.27 -5.24
CA SER A 464 -18.39 -15.99 -6.34
C SER A 464 -18.77 -17.44 -5.96
N LEU A 465 -17.92 -18.14 -5.21
CA LEU A 465 -18.22 -19.49 -4.72
C LEU A 465 -19.38 -19.49 -3.73
N VAL A 466 -19.36 -18.58 -2.75
CA VAL A 466 -20.43 -18.48 -1.74
C VAL A 466 -21.78 -18.17 -2.40
N VAL A 467 -21.84 -17.16 -3.26
CA VAL A 467 -23.07 -16.76 -3.97
C VAL A 467 -23.56 -17.87 -4.93
N THR A 468 -22.66 -18.71 -5.42
CA THR A 468 -23.03 -19.78 -6.37
C THR A 468 -23.49 -21.06 -5.67
N TYR A 469 -22.82 -21.44 -4.58
CA TYR A 469 -23.00 -22.79 -3.99
C TYR A 469 -23.76 -22.80 -2.67
N VAL A 470 -23.73 -21.70 -1.90
CA VAL A 470 -24.47 -21.64 -0.64
C VAL A 470 -25.95 -21.35 -0.95
N PRO A 471 -26.87 -22.29 -0.65
CA PRO A 471 -28.27 -22.15 -1.06
C PRO A 471 -28.92 -20.86 -0.59
N PHE A 472 -28.66 -20.45 0.65
CA PHE A 472 -29.20 -19.22 1.23
C PHE A 472 -28.72 -17.96 0.52
N MET A 473 -27.53 -17.98 -0.08
CA MET A 473 -26.90 -16.82 -0.76
C MET A 473 -27.22 -16.76 -2.25
N LYS A 474 -27.86 -17.78 -2.83
CA LYS A 474 -28.15 -17.84 -4.28
C LYS A 474 -29.01 -16.69 -4.77
N SER A 475 -29.85 -16.08 -3.91
CA SER A 475 -30.65 -14.91 -4.28
C SER A 475 -29.80 -13.68 -4.63
N LEU A 476 -28.55 -13.61 -4.12
CA LEU A 476 -27.63 -12.54 -4.48
C LEU A 476 -27.00 -12.74 -5.86
N LYS A 477 -27.05 -13.95 -6.42
CA LYS A 477 -26.42 -14.21 -7.69
C LYS A 477 -27.17 -13.57 -8.84
N ARG A 478 -26.48 -12.79 -9.61
CA ARG A 478 -26.98 -12.26 -10.87
C ARG A 478 -27.16 -13.43 -11.87
N ALA A 479 -28.31 -13.53 -12.52
CA ALA A 479 -28.57 -14.57 -13.52
C ALA A 479 -27.69 -14.37 -14.75
N GLY A 480 -26.77 -15.24 -15.00
CA GLY A 480 -25.76 -15.42 -16.04
C GLY A 480 -25.78 -14.53 -17.32
N SER A 481 -25.37 -15.08 -18.46
CA SER A 481 -25.22 -14.36 -19.74
C SER A 481 -26.53 -13.78 -20.28
N GLU A 482 -27.68 -14.38 -20.01
CA GLU A 482 -28.98 -13.84 -20.42
C GLU A 482 -29.28 -12.47 -19.81
N ARG A 483 -28.87 -12.29 -18.57
CA ARG A 483 -29.07 -11.04 -17.85
C ARG A 483 -28.17 -9.91 -18.37
N VAL A 484 -26.91 -10.22 -18.66
CA VAL A 484 -26.00 -9.24 -19.28
C VAL A 484 -26.52 -8.83 -20.66
N THR A 485 -27.06 -9.76 -21.40
CA THR A 485 -27.68 -9.47 -22.73
C THR A 485 -28.92 -8.60 -22.58
N LEU A 486 -29.78 -8.90 -21.61
CA LEU A 486 -30.98 -8.09 -21.34
C LEU A 486 -30.60 -6.67 -20.86
N GLU A 487 -29.60 -6.53 -20.03
CA GLU A 487 -29.10 -5.22 -19.60
C GLU A 487 -28.48 -4.43 -20.75
N ASN A 488 -27.71 -5.07 -21.61
CA ASN A 488 -27.17 -4.44 -22.80
C ASN A 488 -28.29 -4.00 -23.75
N ASN A 489 -29.27 -4.84 -23.97
CA ASN A 489 -30.43 -4.51 -24.78
C ASN A 489 -31.26 -3.36 -24.17
N TYR A 490 -31.42 -3.35 -22.86
CA TYR A 490 -32.08 -2.27 -22.15
C TYR A 490 -31.29 -0.96 -22.22
N ARG A 491 -29.96 -1.00 -22.07
CA ARG A 491 -29.07 0.15 -22.30
C ARG A 491 -29.24 0.72 -23.71
N ILE A 492 -29.22 -0.14 -24.70
CA ILE A 492 -29.35 0.23 -26.11
C ILE A 492 -30.71 0.87 -26.34
N ALA A 493 -31.77 0.30 -25.76
CA ALA A 493 -33.13 0.78 -25.99
C ALA A 493 -33.47 2.10 -25.27
N TYR A 494 -33.00 2.28 -24.04
CA TYR A 494 -33.37 3.37 -23.14
C TYR A 494 -32.24 4.30 -22.76
N GLY A 495 -31.03 3.98 -23.12
CA GLY A 495 -29.84 4.79 -22.80
C GLY A 495 -29.43 4.79 -21.37
N ASP A 496 -30.02 3.96 -20.54
CA ASP A 496 -29.70 3.80 -19.13
C ASP A 496 -29.17 2.39 -18.84
N THR A 497 -28.29 2.26 -17.85
CA THR A 497 -27.85 0.96 -17.38
C THR A 497 -28.80 0.48 -16.29
N PRO A 498 -29.56 -0.60 -16.48
CA PRO A 498 -30.26 -1.21 -15.37
C PRO A 498 -29.23 -1.82 -14.42
N ALA A 499 -29.13 -1.29 -13.21
CA ALA A 499 -28.21 -1.79 -12.21
C ALA A 499 -28.56 -3.22 -11.82
N TYR A 500 -29.81 -3.51 -11.72
CA TYR A 500 -30.33 -4.76 -11.24
C TYR A 500 -31.70 -5.04 -11.83
N VAL A 501 -31.75 -5.99 -12.74
CA VAL A 501 -33.01 -6.59 -13.12
C VAL A 501 -33.17 -7.84 -12.23
N ASN A 502 -34.04 -7.75 -11.23
CA ASN A 502 -34.42 -8.94 -10.45
C ASN A 502 -34.91 -10.00 -11.43
N PRO A 503 -34.39 -11.26 -11.40
CA PRO A 503 -34.84 -12.31 -12.27
C PRO A 503 -36.38 -12.53 -12.25
N ASP A 504 -37.01 -12.21 -11.12
CA ASP A 504 -38.47 -12.29 -10.97
C ASP A 504 -39.21 -11.14 -11.71
N PHE A 505 -38.48 -10.07 -12.11
CA PHE A 505 -39.01 -8.96 -12.91
C PHE A 505 -38.64 -9.04 -14.40
N VAL A 506 -37.86 -10.04 -14.81
CA VAL A 506 -37.67 -10.34 -16.24
C VAL A 506 -38.95 -11.02 -16.72
N THR A 507 -40.01 -10.27 -16.70
CA THR A 507 -41.29 -10.69 -17.25
C THR A 507 -41.19 -10.79 -18.78
N LYS A 508 -42.13 -11.47 -19.40
CA LYS A 508 -42.26 -11.61 -20.85
C LYS A 508 -42.18 -10.27 -21.63
N GLU A 509 -42.45 -9.15 -20.99
CA GLU A 509 -42.35 -7.79 -21.54
C GLU A 509 -40.93 -7.36 -21.89
N VAL A 510 -39.92 -7.74 -21.14
CA VAL A 510 -38.52 -7.39 -21.44
C VAL A 510 -38.00 -8.25 -22.62
N LYS A 511 -38.54 -9.46 -22.83
CA LYS A 511 -38.28 -10.27 -24.04
C LYS A 511 -38.90 -9.72 -25.30
N ALA A 512 -39.90 -8.86 -25.19
CA ALA A 512 -40.63 -8.29 -26.32
C ALA A 512 -40.03 -6.97 -26.86
N ILE A 513 -38.92 -6.47 -26.26
CA ILE A 513 -38.23 -5.30 -26.80
C ILE A 513 -37.41 -5.74 -28.01
N GLU A 514 -38.06 -5.78 -29.14
CA GLU A 514 -37.50 -6.38 -30.38
C GLU A 514 -36.42 -5.53 -31.07
N LYS A 515 -36.37 -4.24 -30.88
CA LYS A 515 -35.27 -3.40 -31.44
C LYS A 515 -35.09 -2.14 -30.60
N PRO A 516 -33.82 -1.77 -30.32
CA PRO A 516 -33.54 -0.50 -29.66
C PRO A 516 -33.98 0.66 -30.56
N VAL A 517 -34.73 1.60 -29.99
CA VAL A 517 -35.04 2.86 -30.68
C VAL A 517 -33.75 3.67 -30.81
N PRO A 518 -33.26 3.97 -32.01
CA PRO A 518 -32.02 4.71 -32.17
C PRO A 518 -32.17 6.11 -31.55
N LYS A 519 -31.24 6.45 -30.62
CA LYS A 519 -31.16 7.81 -30.07
C LYS A 519 -30.90 8.82 -31.18
N SER A 520 -31.51 9.98 -31.11
CA SER A 520 -31.14 11.07 -32.00
C SER A 520 -29.65 11.44 -31.80
N LYS A 521 -28.95 11.84 -32.86
CA LYS A 521 -27.55 12.27 -32.80
C LYS A 521 -27.33 13.39 -31.75
N LYS A 522 -28.31 14.31 -31.58
CA LYS A 522 -28.28 15.39 -30.60
C LYS A 522 -28.34 14.87 -29.16
N LYS A 523 -29.19 13.87 -28.87
CA LYS A 523 -29.29 13.26 -27.55
C LYS A 523 -28.04 12.48 -27.21
N SER A 524 -27.47 11.74 -28.17
CA SER A 524 -26.20 11.02 -27.98
C SER A 524 -25.01 11.96 -27.68
N LEU A 525 -24.97 13.13 -28.34
CA LEU A 525 -23.95 14.14 -28.08
C LEU A 525 -24.10 14.77 -26.67
N TYR A 526 -25.34 15.11 -26.29
CA TYR A 526 -25.65 15.62 -24.95
C TYR A 526 -25.24 14.63 -23.87
N ASP A 527 -25.60 13.36 -23.99
CA ASP A 527 -25.25 12.31 -23.03
C ASP A 527 -23.71 12.18 -22.88
N LYS A 528 -22.94 12.28 -23.97
CA LYS A 528 -21.48 12.29 -23.96
C LYS A 528 -20.92 13.50 -23.22
N ILE A 529 -21.38 14.68 -23.54
CA ILE A 529 -20.94 15.92 -22.90
C ILE A 529 -21.22 15.85 -21.40
N MET A 530 -22.45 15.51 -21.02
CA MET A 530 -22.83 15.37 -19.61
C MET A 530 -21.96 14.34 -18.87
N PHE A 531 -21.73 13.19 -19.47
CA PHE A 531 -20.87 12.16 -18.87
C PHE A 531 -19.47 12.69 -18.53
N TRP A 532 -18.79 13.28 -19.52
CA TRP A 532 -17.44 13.80 -19.31
C TRP A 532 -17.42 15.01 -18.38
N THR A 533 -18.42 15.89 -18.47
CA THR A 533 -18.55 17.05 -17.59
C THR A 533 -18.70 16.63 -16.13
N LEU A 534 -19.58 15.68 -15.82
CA LEU A 534 -19.79 15.20 -14.45
C LEU A 534 -18.54 14.46 -13.92
N LEU A 535 -17.82 13.74 -14.78
CA LEU A 535 -16.59 13.07 -14.41
C LEU A 535 -15.50 14.09 -14.07
N VAL A 536 -15.31 15.11 -14.92
CA VAL A 536 -14.32 16.18 -14.69
C VAL A 536 -14.67 17.00 -13.44
N ILE A 537 -15.93 17.40 -13.28
CA ILE A 537 -16.38 18.13 -12.08
C ILE A 537 -16.08 17.31 -10.81
N GLY A 538 -16.39 16.01 -10.82
CA GLY A 538 -16.09 15.14 -9.68
C GLY A 538 -14.59 15.06 -9.37
N ALA A 539 -13.72 14.99 -10.37
CA ALA A 539 -12.27 14.98 -10.19
C ALA A 539 -11.72 16.32 -9.69
N VAL A 540 -12.24 17.44 -10.23
CA VAL A 540 -11.84 18.79 -9.81
C VAL A 540 -12.25 19.05 -8.35
N VAL A 541 -13.47 18.69 -7.96
CA VAL A 541 -13.93 18.85 -6.57
C VAL A 541 -13.07 17.99 -5.65
N ALA A 542 -12.85 16.71 -5.99
CA ALA A 542 -12.01 15.81 -5.18
C ALA A 542 -10.55 16.28 -5.06
N CYS A 543 -10.07 17.06 -6.02
CA CYS A 543 -8.76 17.70 -5.94
C CYS A 543 -8.78 18.93 -5.02
N LEU A 544 -9.75 19.82 -5.22
CA LEU A 544 -9.74 21.12 -4.56
C LEU A 544 -10.16 21.07 -3.08
N ASP A 545 -10.97 20.09 -2.69
CA ASP A 545 -11.49 19.98 -1.31
C ASP A 545 -10.57 19.19 -0.37
N PHE A 546 -9.52 18.54 -0.86
CA PHE A 546 -8.65 17.72 0.00
C PHE A 546 -7.94 18.54 1.08
N ILE A 547 -7.28 19.64 0.71
CA ILE A 547 -6.58 20.51 1.67
C ILE A 547 -7.56 21.23 2.62
N PRO A 548 -8.68 21.81 2.16
CA PRO A 548 -9.73 22.30 3.06
C PRO A 548 -10.23 21.25 4.06
N CYS A 549 -10.44 20.00 3.63
CA CYS A 549 -10.83 18.91 4.52
C CYS A 549 -9.72 18.56 5.53
N ALA A 550 -8.46 18.59 5.13
CA ALA A 550 -7.33 18.39 6.03
C ALA A 550 -7.30 19.46 7.14
N ARG A 551 -7.44 20.72 6.78
CA ARG A 551 -7.54 21.84 7.76
C ARG A 551 -8.74 21.71 8.68
N LEU A 552 -9.88 21.38 8.10
CA LEU A 552 -11.12 21.20 8.86
C LEU A 552 -10.98 20.04 9.85
N SER A 553 -10.25 18.99 9.52
CA SER A 553 -9.98 17.88 10.44
C SER A 553 -9.15 18.31 11.64
N MET A 554 -8.22 19.23 11.46
CA MET A 554 -7.40 19.78 12.56
C MET A 554 -8.25 20.58 13.56
N SER A 555 -9.29 21.27 13.11
CA SER A 555 -10.17 22.06 13.99
C SER A 555 -11.35 21.26 14.57
N TRP A 556 -12.01 20.42 13.77
CA TRP A 556 -13.20 19.67 14.21
C TRP A 556 -12.86 18.44 15.04
N MET A 557 -11.67 17.87 14.82
CA MET A 557 -11.15 16.68 15.51
C MET A 557 -9.88 17.06 16.27
N SER A 558 -9.95 18.16 17.00
CA SER A 558 -8.83 18.85 17.67
C SER A 558 -8.08 17.98 18.67
N ASP A 559 -8.76 17.03 19.33
CA ASP A 559 -8.11 16.14 20.29
C ASP A 559 -6.99 15.32 19.60
N ALA A 560 -7.34 14.59 18.54
CA ALA A 560 -6.36 13.82 17.78
C ALA A 560 -5.32 14.72 17.10
N ALA A 561 -5.70 15.92 16.65
CA ALA A 561 -4.79 16.90 16.07
C ALA A 561 -3.76 17.39 17.08
N SER A 562 -4.12 17.49 18.36
CA SER A 562 -3.26 17.91 19.47
C SER A 562 -2.58 16.73 20.18
N ASN A 563 -2.62 15.53 19.61
CA ASN A 563 -2.07 14.29 20.21
C ASN A 563 -2.73 13.93 21.56
N ILE A 564 -4.02 14.24 21.71
CA ILE A 564 -4.80 13.94 22.92
C ILE A 564 -5.58 12.65 22.67
N TYR A 565 -5.63 11.76 23.67
CA TYR A 565 -6.41 10.53 23.60
C TYR A 565 -7.89 10.83 23.50
N THR A 566 -8.55 10.17 22.55
CA THR A 566 -9.97 10.38 22.28
C THR A 566 -10.60 9.16 21.61
N PHE A 567 -11.89 8.92 21.91
CA PHE A 567 -12.74 8.02 21.13
C PHE A 567 -13.40 8.73 19.93
N LYS A 568 -13.24 10.07 19.81
CA LYS A 568 -13.79 10.85 18.71
C LYS A 568 -12.76 10.97 17.57
N PHE A 569 -12.81 10.03 16.63
CA PHE A 569 -11.91 10.04 15.47
C PHE A 569 -10.42 10.09 15.86
N PRO A 570 -9.91 9.02 16.51
CA PRO A 570 -8.58 9.03 17.12
C PRO A 570 -7.42 9.00 16.12
N ALA A 571 -7.63 8.64 14.85
CA ALA A 571 -6.59 8.49 13.84
C ALA A 571 -6.33 9.81 13.10
N ARG A 572 -5.40 10.61 13.60
CA ARG A 572 -5.11 11.98 13.15
C ARG A 572 -5.03 12.12 11.63
N MET A 573 -4.22 11.30 10.95
CA MET A 573 -4.04 11.42 9.50
C MET A 573 -5.25 10.93 8.71
N VAL A 574 -5.98 9.95 9.24
CA VAL A 574 -7.20 9.42 8.61
C VAL A 574 -8.35 10.41 8.70
N ASN A 575 -8.33 11.33 9.67
CA ASN A 575 -9.36 12.35 9.86
C ASN A 575 -9.53 13.27 8.63
N ALA A 576 -8.43 13.65 8.00
CA ALA A 576 -8.48 14.40 6.74
C ALA A 576 -9.13 13.59 5.62
N VAL A 577 -8.75 12.31 5.51
CA VAL A 577 -9.27 11.41 4.48
C VAL A 577 -10.74 11.10 4.68
N VAL A 578 -11.21 10.95 5.93
CA VAL A 578 -12.64 10.68 6.21
C VAL A 578 -13.49 11.88 5.89
N LEU A 579 -13.07 13.11 6.24
CA LEU A 579 -13.82 14.31 5.87
C LEU A 579 -13.88 14.48 4.35
N TRP A 580 -12.74 14.36 3.68
CA TRP A 580 -12.69 14.37 2.23
C TRP A 580 -13.63 13.30 1.61
N ALA A 581 -13.63 12.08 2.15
CA ALA A 581 -14.48 10.99 1.69
C ALA A 581 -15.98 11.30 1.90
N VAL A 582 -16.36 11.83 3.07
CA VAL A 582 -17.77 12.21 3.35
C VAL A 582 -18.23 13.31 2.40
N PHE A 583 -17.44 14.37 2.20
CA PHE A 583 -17.78 15.46 1.28
C PHE A 583 -17.91 14.95 -0.16
N ASN A 584 -16.93 14.20 -0.65
CA ASN A 584 -16.99 13.64 -2.00
C ASN A 584 -18.10 12.58 -2.15
N GLY A 585 -18.38 11.81 -1.09
CA GLY A 585 -19.51 10.89 -1.05
C GLY A 585 -20.85 11.63 -1.20
N ALA A 586 -21.08 12.66 -0.40
CA ALA A 586 -22.27 13.48 -0.49
C ALA A 586 -22.39 14.17 -1.85
N PHE A 587 -21.30 14.77 -2.33
CA PHE A 587 -21.25 15.42 -3.64
C PHE A 587 -21.51 14.44 -4.78
N GLY A 588 -20.96 13.23 -4.71
CA GLY A 588 -21.22 12.16 -5.69
C GLY A 588 -22.69 11.74 -5.75
N LEU A 589 -23.40 11.71 -4.61
CA LEU A 589 -24.85 11.47 -4.57
C LEU A 589 -25.62 12.63 -5.24
N VAL A 590 -25.20 13.87 -5.00
CA VAL A 590 -25.75 15.05 -5.67
C VAL A 590 -25.56 14.96 -7.19
N LEU A 591 -24.34 14.63 -7.65
CA LEU A 591 -24.06 14.46 -9.08
C LEU A 591 -24.87 13.30 -9.71
N TYR A 592 -25.26 12.29 -8.93
CA TYR A 592 -26.13 11.22 -9.38
C TYR A 592 -27.60 11.64 -9.47
N ALA A 593 -28.10 12.34 -8.45
CA ALA A 593 -29.52 12.66 -8.31
C ALA A 593 -29.93 13.88 -9.13
N VAL A 594 -29.19 14.98 -9.05
CA VAL A 594 -29.55 16.29 -9.60
C VAL A 594 -29.81 16.28 -11.11
N PRO A 595 -28.98 15.65 -11.97
CA PRO A 595 -29.26 15.59 -13.42
C PRO A 595 -30.63 14.97 -13.72
N THR A 596 -30.98 13.88 -13.03
CA THR A 596 -32.26 13.20 -13.20
C THR A 596 -33.45 14.05 -12.73
N LEU A 597 -33.26 14.75 -11.61
CA LEU A 597 -34.27 15.68 -11.09
C LEU A 597 -34.51 16.86 -12.06
N ILE A 598 -33.44 17.44 -12.60
CA ILE A 598 -33.53 18.52 -13.58
C ILE A 598 -34.19 18.03 -14.87
N GLU A 599 -33.81 16.87 -15.38
CA GLU A 599 -34.45 16.28 -16.58
C GLU A 599 -35.95 16.08 -16.36
N ASN A 600 -36.33 15.50 -15.23
CA ASN A 600 -37.73 15.32 -14.88
C ASN A 600 -38.49 16.65 -14.72
N LEU A 601 -37.87 17.66 -14.14
CA LEU A 601 -38.46 19.01 -14.02
C LEU A 601 -38.69 19.64 -15.41
N VAL A 602 -37.68 19.51 -16.30
CA VAL A 602 -37.79 20.01 -17.68
C VAL A 602 -38.92 19.28 -18.44
N TYR A 603 -39.02 17.95 -18.29
CA TYR A 603 -40.10 17.18 -18.90
C TYR A 603 -41.46 17.60 -18.34
N PHE A 604 -41.57 17.81 -17.03
CA PHE A 604 -42.79 18.26 -16.39
C PHE A 604 -43.23 19.66 -16.87
N ILE A 605 -42.30 20.61 -16.92
CA ILE A 605 -42.60 21.98 -17.42
C ILE A 605 -43.02 21.95 -18.89
N ARG A 606 -42.29 21.21 -19.73
CA ARG A 606 -42.64 21.07 -21.16
C ARG A 606 -44.00 20.41 -21.37
N GLY A 607 -44.34 19.40 -20.58
CA GLY A 607 -45.65 18.75 -20.65
C GLY A 607 -46.78 19.70 -20.27
N LYS A 608 -46.58 20.50 -19.19
CA LYS A 608 -47.54 21.54 -18.82
C LYS A 608 -47.74 22.59 -19.91
N ILE A 609 -46.65 23.03 -20.58
CA ILE A 609 -46.70 24.02 -21.64
C ILE A 609 -47.41 23.43 -22.90
N LYS A 610 -47.21 22.15 -23.19
CA LYS A 610 -47.76 21.48 -24.35
C LYS A 610 -49.12 20.82 -24.12
N HIS A 611 -49.60 20.84 -22.87
CA HIS A 611 -50.80 20.10 -22.45
C HIS A 611 -50.74 18.59 -22.72
N GLU A 612 -49.53 18.01 -22.62
CA GLU A 612 -49.29 16.58 -22.86
C GLU A 612 -49.11 15.86 -21.48
N GLU A 613 -49.62 14.62 -21.37
CA GLU A 613 -49.28 13.76 -20.23
C GLU A 613 -47.77 13.40 -20.22
N VAL A 614 -47.10 13.75 -19.15
CA VAL A 614 -45.66 13.48 -19.00
C VAL A 614 -45.42 12.37 -18.00
N LYS A 615 -44.80 11.29 -18.45
CA LYS A 615 -44.22 10.25 -17.56
C LYS A 615 -42.85 10.70 -17.12
N LEU A 616 -42.71 10.96 -15.83
CA LEU A 616 -41.43 11.27 -15.20
C LEU A 616 -40.53 10.00 -15.15
N ASP A 617 -39.25 10.17 -15.41
CA ASP A 617 -38.30 9.07 -15.44
C ASP A 617 -37.58 8.88 -14.08
N TRP A 618 -38.04 7.91 -13.30
CA TRP A 618 -37.47 7.55 -12.00
C TRP A 618 -36.64 6.26 -12.05
N ARG A 619 -36.33 5.73 -13.23
CA ARG A 619 -35.67 4.44 -13.41
C ARG A 619 -34.34 4.37 -12.67
N LYS A 620 -33.53 5.44 -12.69
CA LYS A 620 -32.24 5.49 -11.98
C LYS A 620 -32.40 5.23 -10.48
N PHE A 621 -33.44 5.78 -9.85
CA PHE A 621 -33.68 5.55 -8.41
C PHE A 621 -34.26 4.16 -8.12
N THR A 622 -35.00 3.56 -9.07
CA THR A 622 -35.48 2.17 -8.91
C THR A 622 -34.36 1.16 -8.93
N LEU A 623 -33.23 1.49 -9.58
CA LEU A 623 -32.03 0.65 -9.62
C LEU A 623 -31.35 0.50 -8.24
N LEU A 624 -31.63 1.40 -7.30
CA LEU A 624 -31.10 1.34 -5.93
C LEU A 624 -31.96 0.44 -5.01
N LYS A 625 -33.14 -0.01 -5.48
CA LYS A 625 -34.03 -0.85 -4.68
C LYS A 625 -33.47 -2.26 -4.55
N VAL A 626 -33.32 -2.75 -3.35
CA VAL A 626 -32.92 -4.10 -2.99
C VAL A 626 -33.85 -4.63 -1.92
N LYS A 627 -34.16 -5.91 -1.93
CA LYS A 627 -34.96 -6.54 -0.88
C LYS A 627 -34.17 -6.47 0.46
N PRO A 628 -34.82 -6.13 1.60
CA PRO A 628 -34.10 -6.02 2.88
C PRO A 628 -33.27 -7.27 3.24
N LEU A 629 -33.78 -8.45 2.95
CA LEU A 629 -33.07 -9.70 3.17
C LEU A 629 -31.78 -9.81 2.33
N ASP A 630 -31.80 -9.34 1.07
CA ASP A 630 -30.60 -9.35 0.22
C ASP A 630 -29.60 -8.29 0.65
N LEU A 631 -30.05 -7.19 1.27
CA LEU A 631 -29.16 -6.21 1.91
C LEU A 631 -28.44 -6.85 3.13
N LEU A 632 -29.19 -7.55 3.99
CA LEU A 632 -28.61 -8.27 5.12
C LEU A 632 -27.63 -9.37 4.68
N LYS A 633 -27.97 -10.10 3.61
CA LYS A 633 -27.07 -11.11 3.02
C LYS A 633 -25.80 -10.46 2.46
N SER A 634 -25.94 -9.29 1.83
CA SER A 634 -24.79 -8.52 1.31
C SER A 634 -23.85 -8.06 2.43
N LEU A 635 -24.43 -7.59 3.55
CA LEU A 635 -23.66 -7.23 4.74
C LEU A 635 -22.96 -8.48 5.33
N GLY A 636 -23.69 -9.57 5.54
CA GLY A 636 -23.13 -10.80 6.08
C GLY A 636 -22.01 -11.36 5.20
N LEU A 637 -22.18 -11.33 3.88
CA LEU A 637 -21.14 -11.78 2.94
C LEU A 637 -19.92 -10.85 2.99
N ALA A 638 -20.10 -9.53 3.04
CA ALA A 638 -18.99 -8.57 3.12
C ALA A 638 -18.19 -8.78 4.42
N VAL A 639 -18.87 -8.98 5.55
CA VAL A 639 -18.24 -9.27 6.86
C VAL A 639 -17.45 -10.58 6.82
N VAL A 640 -18.02 -11.67 6.29
CA VAL A 640 -17.33 -12.96 6.17
C VAL A 640 -16.08 -12.84 5.30
N LEU A 641 -16.16 -12.16 4.16
CA LEU A 641 -15.03 -11.97 3.25
C LEU A 641 -13.96 -11.06 3.84
N PHE A 642 -14.36 -10.03 4.55
CA PHE A 642 -13.46 -9.17 5.29
C PHE A 642 -12.65 -9.97 6.32
N PHE A 643 -13.31 -10.76 7.16
CA PHE A 643 -12.62 -11.60 8.14
C PHE A 643 -11.80 -12.72 7.50
N ALA A 644 -12.22 -13.26 6.36
CA ALA A 644 -11.41 -14.22 5.61
C ALA A 644 -10.12 -13.58 5.08
N PHE A 645 -10.21 -12.36 4.55
CA PHE A 645 -9.03 -11.61 4.08
C PHE A 645 -8.12 -11.21 5.25
N PHE A 646 -8.70 -10.69 6.33
CA PHE A 646 -7.98 -10.34 7.54
C PHE A 646 -7.32 -11.55 8.21
N GLY A 647 -8.04 -12.67 8.29
CA GLY A 647 -7.51 -13.94 8.81
C GLY A 647 -6.34 -14.45 7.97
N MET A 648 -6.37 -14.25 6.65
CA MET A 648 -5.26 -14.60 5.76
C MET A 648 -4.04 -13.71 6.02
N VAL A 649 -4.22 -12.40 6.19
CA VAL A 649 -3.15 -11.46 6.57
C VAL A 649 -2.52 -11.89 7.89
N SER A 650 -3.34 -12.18 8.90
CA SER A 650 -2.87 -12.62 10.22
C SER A 650 -2.14 -13.95 10.16
N LEU A 651 -2.64 -14.93 9.41
CA LEU A 651 -2.00 -16.24 9.24
C LEU A 651 -0.61 -16.10 8.59
N VAL A 652 -0.51 -15.30 7.53
CA VAL A 652 0.76 -15.05 6.85
C VAL A 652 1.74 -14.32 7.77
N TYR A 653 1.26 -13.36 8.56
CA TYR A 653 2.11 -12.66 9.52
C TYR A 653 2.68 -13.60 10.59
N VAL A 654 1.83 -14.41 11.21
CA VAL A 654 2.26 -15.35 12.27
C VAL A 654 3.22 -16.42 11.73
N THR A 655 3.02 -16.88 10.48
CA THR A 655 3.82 -17.98 9.93
C THR A 655 5.10 -17.53 9.21
N MET A 656 5.11 -16.33 8.62
CA MET A 656 6.18 -15.85 7.73
C MET A 656 6.66 -14.44 8.06
N HIS A 657 6.13 -13.80 9.09
CA HIS A 657 6.44 -12.42 9.47
C HIS A 657 6.21 -11.42 8.31
N GLN A 658 5.20 -11.67 7.45
CA GLN A 658 4.87 -10.81 6.32
C GLN A 658 3.49 -10.19 6.45
N ASP A 659 3.42 -8.87 6.31
CA ASP A 659 2.17 -8.16 6.14
C ASP A 659 2.02 -7.72 4.67
N PHE A 660 1.24 -8.49 3.90
CA PHE A 660 1.02 -8.21 2.50
C PHE A 660 -0.06 -7.13 2.23
N ARG A 661 -0.58 -6.47 3.26
CA ARG A 661 -1.46 -5.30 3.06
C ARG A 661 -0.72 -4.10 2.49
N PHE A 662 0.50 -4.23 2.15
CA PHE A 662 1.43 -3.23 1.68
C PHE A 662 0.81 -1.85 1.44
N MET A 663 1.20 -0.90 2.25
CA MET A 663 0.98 0.53 2.05
C MET A 663 2.35 1.17 2.14
N LEU A 664 2.80 1.84 1.10
CA LEU A 664 4.11 2.51 0.99
C LEU A 664 4.51 3.35 2.22
N ILE A 665 3.59 3.68 3.08
CA ILE A 665 3.82 4.63 4.15
C ILE A 665 3.82 4.01 5.54
N SER A 666 3.02 2.99 5.78
CA SER A 666 3.13 2.17 6.98
C SER A 666 2.29 0.91 6.88
N ALA A 667 2.85 -0.21 7.30
CA ALA A 667 2.12 -1.43 7.56
C ALA A 667 2.36 -1.80 9.01
N SER A 668 1.34 -2.27 9.68
CA SER A 668 1.40 -2.68 11.07
C SER A 668 0.63 -3.97 11.25
N PRO A 669 1.14 -4.91 12.04
CA PRO A 669 0.35 -6.05 12.48
C PRO A 669 -0.90 -5.57 13.21
N PHE A 670 -1.93 -6.37 13.15
CA PHE A 670 -3.20 -6.05 13.75
C PHE A 670 -3.10 -5.98 15.29
N GLN A 671 -3.70 -4.93 15.86
CA GLN A 671 -3.89 -4.79 17.28
C GLN A 671 -5.39 -4.77 17.63
N PRO A 672 -5.82 -5.36 18.77
CA PRO A 672 -7.25 -5.38 19.15
C PRO A 672 -7.91 -4.01 19.21
N ARG A 673 -7.18 -2.97 19.64
CA ARG A 673 -7.64 -1.57 19.65
C ARG A 673 -8.04 -1.05 18.27
N MET A 674 -7.50 -1.62 17.20
CA MET A 674 -7.84 -1.23 15.84
C MET A 674 -9.28 -1.60 15.47
N VAL A 675 -9.87 -2.63 16.10
CA VAL A 675 -11.29 -3.00 15.88
C VAL A 675 -12.20 -1.85 16.30
N VAL A 676 -11.95 -1.27 17.47
CA VAL A 676 -12.76 -0.13 17.96
C VAL A 676 -12.57 1.08 17.05
N THR A 677 -11.34 1.34 16.64
CA THR A 677 -11.04 2.40 15.67
C THR A 677 -11.77 2.14 14.34
N TRP A 678 -11.78 0.91 13.81
CA TRP A 678 -12.52 0.59 12.58
C TRP A 678 -14.02 0.89 12.70
N LEU A 679 -14.63 0.55 13.82
CA LEU A 679 -16.06 0.80 14.05
C LEU A 679 -16.39 2.30 14.06
N ILE A 680 -15.53 3.14 14.62
CA ILE A 680 -15.70 4.60 14.63
C ILE A 680 -15.71 5.16 13.20
N TYR A 681 -14.83 4.67 12.32
CA TYR A 681 -14.70 5.15 10.95
C TYR A 681 -15.63 4.47 9.93
N LEU A 682 -16.29 3.36 10.32
CA LEU A 682 -17.11 2.56 9.40
C LEU A 682 -18.25 3.37 8.76
N LEU A 683 -19.03 4.05 9.59
CA LEU A 683 -20.21 4.78 9.10
C LEU A 683 -19.84 5.99 8.20
N PRO A 684 -18.89 6.85 8.57
CA PRO A 684 -18.46 7.94 7.70
C PRO A 684 -17.91 7.47 6.34
N PHE A 685 -17.02 6.47 6.32
CA PHE A 685 -16.51 5.94 5.07
C PHE A 685 -17.56 5.21 4.23
N LEU A 686 -18.57 4.60 4.88
CA LEU A 686 -19.65 3.93 4.16
C LEU A 686 -20.45 4.92 3.28
N VAL A 687 -20.61 6.17 3.68
CA VAL A 687 -21.24 7.22 2.87
C VAL A 687 -20.49 7.38 1.54
N PHE A 688 -19.17 7.47 1.59
CA PHE A 688 -18.33 7.55 0.39
C PHE A 688 -18.44 6.28 -0.46
N TYR A 689 -18.30 5.09 0.13
CA TYR A 689 -18.30 3.85 -0.62
C TYR A 689 -19.65 3.49 -1.22
N LEU A 690 -20.76 3.89 -0.60
CA LEU A 690 -22.10 3.79 -1.20
C LEU A 690 -22.21 4.70 -2.43
N SER A 691 -21.86 5.97 -2.28
CA SER A 691 -21.83 6.92 -3.39
C SER A 691 -20.90 6.47 -4.51
N ASN A 692 -19.70 6.01 -4.15
CA ASN A 692 -18.71 5.50 -5.08
C ASN A 692 -19.22 4.29 -5.85
N SER A 693 -19.86 3.33 -5.16
CA SER A 693 -20.44 2.15 -5.79
C SER A 693 -21.55 2.49 -6.78
N ILE A 694 -22.41 3.45 -6.42
CA ILE A 694 -23.43 3.97 -7.31
C ILE A 694 -22.78 4.59 -8.56
N ARG A 695 -21.79 5.45 -8.38
CA ARG A 695 -21.10 6.13 -9.48
C ARG A 695 -20.38 5.15 -10.39
N VAL A 696 -19.60 4.23 -9.83
CA VAL A 696 -18.80 3.24 -10.58
C VAL A 696 -19.68 2.27 -11.38
N ASN A 697 -20.82 1.87 -10.84
CA ASN A 697 -21.67 0.86 -11.45
C ASN A 697 -22.82 1.42 -12.29
N LEU A 698 -23.33 2.59 -11.95
CA LEU A 698 -24.52 3.15 -12.59
C LEU A 698 -24.21 4.38 -13.45
N SER A 699 -23.29 5.25 -13.01
CA SER A 699 -23.01 6.50 -13.75
C SER A 699 -21.89 6.33 -14.77
N ILE A 700 -20.81 5.59 -14.44
CA ILE A 700 -19.65 5.41 -15.33
C ILE A 700 -19.89 4.35 -16.40
N ALA A 701 -20.84 3.45 -16.23
CA ALA A 701 -21.20 2.49 -17.25
C ALA A 701 -21.78 3.20 -18.48
N TYR A 702 -20.96 3.33 -19.51
CA TYR A 702 -21.33 4.03 -20.75
C TYR A 702 -21.75 3.04 -21.83
N GLU A 703 -22.74 3.45 -22.61
CA GLU A 703 -23.31 2.64 -23.70
C GLU A 703 -22.26 2.29 -24.76
N GLY A 704 -22.19 1.03 -25.14
CA GLY A 704 -21.28 0.54 -26.19
C GLY A 704 -19.85 0.29 -25.73
N TRP A 705 -19.51 0.57 -24.48
CA TRP A 705 -18.19 0.25 -23.93
C TRP A 705 -18.11 -1.21 -23.50
N SER A 706 -16.95 -1.83 -23.77
CA SER A 706 -16.63 -3.14 -23.23
C SER A 706 -16.46 -3.07 -21.71
N GLU A 707 -16.71 -4.16 -21.02
CA GLU A 707 -16.66 -4.22 -19.56
C GLU A 707 -15.27 -3.80 -19.01
N TRP A 708 -14.20 -4.25 -19.65
CA TRP A 708 -12.84 -3.87 -19.22
C TRP A 708 -12.61 -2.36 -19.35
N LYS A 709 -13.10 -1.73 -20.42
CA LYS A 709 -13.00 -0.28 -20.62
C LYS A 709 -13.77 0.49 -19.55
N THR A 710 -15.01 0.07 -19.25
CA THR A 710 -15.82 0.66 -18.19
C THR A 710 -15.12 0.54 -16.82
N THR A 711 -14.54 -0.62 -16.54
CA THR A 711 -13.82 -0.88 -15.28
C THR A 711 -12.56 0.00 -15.19
N LEU A 712 -11.79 0.11 -16.26
CA LEU A 712 -10.58 0.94 -16.29
C LEU A 712 -10.92 2.43 -16.11
N VAL A 713 -11.93 2.93 -16.84
CA VAL A 713 -12.37 4.32 -16.69
C VAL A 713 -12.88 4.61 -15.28
N ALA A 714 -13.60 3.66 -14.67
CA ALA A 714 -14.04 3.78 -13.27
C ALA A 714 -12.86 3.85 -12.29
N ALA A 715 -11.85 3.01 -12.48
CA ALA A 715 -10.65 3.00 -11.66
C ALA A 715 -9.86 4.31 -11.81
N CYS A 716 -9.62 4.75 -13.05
CA CYS A 716 -8.94 6.01 -13.34
C CYS A 716 -9.70 7.23 -12.78
N ALA A 717 -11.02 7.29 -13.02
CA ALA A 717 -11.85 8.41 -12.55
C ALA A 717 -11.87 8.53 -11.03
N ASN A 718 -11.70 7.42 -10.31
CA ASN A 718 -11.71 7.40 -8.86
C ASN A 718 -10.39 7.92 -8.25
N SER A 719 -9.27 7.69 -8.94
CA SER A 719 -7.95 8.15 -8.50
C SER A 719 -7.55 9.51 -9.06
N LEU A 720 -8.23 9.99 -10.11
CA LEU A 720 -7.82 11.18 -10.90
C LEU A 720 -7.73 12.46 -10.06
N GLY A 721 -8.68 12.70 -9.15
CA GLY A 721 -8.64 13.87 -8.26
C GLY A 721 -7.39 13.88 -7.36
N LEU A 722 -7.04 12.73 -6.81
CA LEU A 722 -5.84 12.57 -5.97
C LEU A 722 -4.55 12.72 -6.78
N VAL A 723 -4.51 12.20 -8.02
CA VAL A 723 -3.38 12.41 -8.93
C VAL A 723 -3.20 13.90 -9.20
N PHE A 724 -4.28 14.64 -9.43
CA PHE A 724 -4.20 16.09 -9.67
C PHE A 724 -3.67 16.87 -8.47
N ILE A 725 -3.99 16.46 -7.23
CA ILE A 725 -3.40 17.06 -6.02
C ILE A 725 -1.86 16.98 -6.09
N LEU A 726 -1.33 15.77 -6.34
CA LEU A 726 0.12 15.59 -6.42
C LEU A 726 0.73 16.38 -7.60
N VAL A 727 0.12 16.29 -8.78
CA VAL A 727 0.63 16.99 -9.96
C VAL A 727 0.68 18.51 -9.72
N ILE A 728 -0.39 19.10 -9.21
CA ILE A 728 -0.46 20.55 -8.94
C ILE A 728 0.55 20.92 -7.85
N ASN A 729 0.57 20.17 -6.74
CA ASN A 729 1.43 20.46 -5.61
C ASN A 729 2.92 20.43 -6.00
N TYR A 730 3.36 19.36 -6.66
CA TYR A 730 4.76 19.21 -7.04
C TYR A 730 5.16 20.06 -8.25
N THR A 731 4.23 20.34 -9.18
CA THR A 731 4.50 21.30 -10.26
C THR A 731 4.75 22.69 -9.69
N CYS A 732 3.92 23.16 -8.76
CA CYS A 732 4.16 24.42 -8.06
C CYS A 732 5.49 24.39 -7.32
N TYR A 733 5.77 23.31 -6.60
CA TYR A 733 6.98 23.16 -5.82
C TYR A 733 8.26 23.24 -6.69
N PHE A 734 8.31 22.53 -7.80
CA PHE A 734 9.46 22.52 -8.70
C PHE A 734 9.66 23.85 -9.44
N LEU A 735 8.56 24.53 -9.77
CA LEU A 735 8.64 25.82 -10.48
C LEU A 735 8.95 27.01 -9.56
N THR A 736 8.49 26.99 -8.32
CA THR A 736 8.51 28.17 -7.44
C THR A 736 9.24 27.94 -6.11
N GLY A 737 9.63 26.71 -5.81
CA GLY A 737 10.17 26.34 -4.50
C GLY A 737 9.15 26.32 -3.36
N THR A 738 7.87 26.57 -3.65
CA THR A 738 6.78 26.60 -2.66
C THR A 738 5.70 25.64 -3.06
N VAL A 739 5.26 24.79 -2.11
CA VAL A 739 4.15 23.86 -2.32
C VAL A 739 2.83 24.63 -2.53
N PHE A 740 1.94 24.05 -3.34
CA PHE A 740 0.70 24.72 -3.74
C PHE A 740 -0.12 25.23 -2.55
N TYR A 741 -0.31 24.41 -1.51
CA TYR A 741 -1.05 24.80 -0.32
C TYR A 741 -0.38 25.92 0.50
N GLY A 742 0.92 26.11 0.37
CA GLY A 742 1.66 27.21 1.02
C GLY A 742 1.23 28.61 0.54
N TYR A 743 0.70 28.71 -0.68
CA TYR A 743 0.15 29.97 -1.17
C TYR A 743 -1.12 30.43 -0.45
N PHE A 744 -1.92 29.46 0.04
CA PHE A 744 -3.22 29.76 0.66
C PHE A 744 -3.14 29.92 2.17
N SER A 745 -2.12 29.42 2.81
CA SER A 745 -1.91 29.54 4.26
C SER A 745 -0.45 29.30 4.64
N PRO A 746 0.38 30.34 4.59
CA PRO A 746 1.78 30.23 4.96
C PRO A 746 2.01 29.79 6.41
N THR A 747 1.09 30.15 7.33
CA THR A 747 1.17 29.81 8.75
C THR A 747 0.87 28.34 9.06
N ASP A 748 0.02 27.69 8.24
CA ASP A 748 -0.36 26.28 8.43
C ASP A 748 0.45 25.33 7.52
N SER A 749 1.38 25.85 6.74
CA SER A 749 2.14 25.08 5.75
C SER A 749 2.95 23.95 6.39
N SER A 750 3.42 24.16 7.62
CA SER A 750 4.30 23.21 8.33
C SER A 750 3.70 21.82 8.59
N GLU A 751 2.36 21.68 8.54
CA GLU A 751 1.71 20.37 8.78
C GLU A 751 0.92 19.84 7.57
N MET A 752 0.51 20.71 6.65
CA MET A 752 -0.32 20.29 5.49
C MET A 752 0.41 19.34 4.54
N TRP A 753 1.72 19.43 4.42
CA TRP A 753 2.52 18.52 3.61
C TRP A 753 2.40 17.05 4.07
N LEU A 754 2.23 16.81 5.38
CA LEU A 754 2.00 15.45 5.90
C LEU A 754 0.72 14.83 5.33
N PHE A 755 -0.35 15.64 5.19
CA PHE A 755 -1.62 15.15 4.62
C PHE A 755 -1.49 14.92 3.11
N VAL A 756 -0.71 15.72 2.38
CA VAL A 756 -0.42 15.49 0.96
C VAL A 756 0.35 14.19 0.77
N ASN A 757 1.26 13.85 1.68
CA ASN A 757 1.98 12.58 1.63
C ASN A 757 1.08 11.36 1.80
N MET A 758 -0.06 11.48 2.47
CA MET A 758 -1.07 10.41 2.54
C MET A 758 -1.76 10.13 1.20
N VAL A 759 -1.68 11.04 0.24
CA VAL A 759 -2.29 10.85 -1.09
C VAL A 759 -1.56 9.75 -1.89
N PHE A 760 -0.24 9.61 -1.73
CA PHE A 760 0.53 8.60 -2.46
C PHE A 760 -0.01 7.17 -2.27
N PRO A 761 -0.21 6.64 -1.04
CA PRO A 761 -0.79 5.30 -0.85
C PRO A 761 -2.28 5.24 -1.16
N LEU A 762 -3.01 6.37 -1.11
CA LEU A 762 -4.43 6.38 -1.44
C LEU A 762 -4.70 6.16 -2.93
N ILE A 763 -3.83 6.65 -3.82
CA ILE A 763 -4.01 6.51 -5.28
C ILE A 763 -4.15 5.05 -5.72
N PRO A 764 -3.22 4.12 -5.39
CA PRO A 764 -3.37 2.73 -5.79
C PRO A 764 -4.60 2.06 -5.17
N LEU A 765 -4.99 2.39 -3.94
CA LEU A 765 -6.23 1.89 -3.36
C LEU A 765 -7.47 2.39 -4.10
N MET A 766 -7.53 3.70 -4.39
CA MET A 766 -8.64 4.29 -5.14
C MET A 766 -8.70 3.83 -6.60
N PHE A 767 -7.63 3.25 -7.10
CA PHE A 767 -7.62 2.58 -8.41
C PHE A 767 -8.09 1.12 -8.31
N LEU A 768 -7.65 0.36 -7.32
CA LEU A 768 -7.93 -1.08 -7.21
C LEU A 768 -9.34 -1.37 -6.67
N LEU A 769 -9.81 -0.63 -5.67
CA LEU A 769 -11.11 -0.88 -5.05
C LEU A 769 -12.29 -0.74 -6.01
N PRO A 770 -12.36 0.21 -6.96
CA PRO A 770 -13.39 0.23 -7.99
C PRO A 770 -13.41 -1.00 -8.89
N ILE A 771 -12.24 -1.60 -9.15
CA ILE A 771 -12.17 -2.86 -9.92
C ILE A 771 -12.88 -3.96 -9.14
N LEU A 772 -12.56 -4.12 -7.86
CA LEU A 772 -13.23 -5.08 -6.99
C LEU A 772 -14.73 -4.80 -6.89
N ASN A 773 -15.12 -3.52 -6.78
CA ASN A 773 -16.52 -3.10 -6.75
C ASN A 773 -17.27 -3.49 -8.04
N ARG A 774 -16.67 -3.22 -9.20
CA ARG A 774 -17.24 -3.64 -10.50
C ARG A 774 -17.43 -5.16 -10.59
N LEU A 775 -16.44 -5.92 -10.14
CA LEU A 775 -16.51 -7.38 -10.10
C LEU A 775 -17.61 -7.87 -9.15
N ALA A 776 -17.72 -7.26 -7.97
CA ALA A 776 -18.77 -7.54 -6.99
C ALA A 776 -20.18 -7.24 -7.54
N TYR A 777 -20.34 -6.10 -8.20
CA TYR A 777 -21.58 -5.71 -8.85
C TYR A 777 -21.93 -6.66 -10.03
N LYS A 778 -20.93 -7.05 -10.79
CA LYS A 778 -21.12 -8.01 -11.88
C LYS A 778 -21.60 -9.38 -11.40
N LEU A 779 -21.13 -9.77 -10.22
CA LEU A 779 -21.55 -11.01 -9.56
C LEU A 779 -22.98 -10.94 -9.02
N THR A 780 -23.34 -9.84 -8.36
CA THR A 780 -24.57 -9.71 -7.57
C THR A 780 -25.65 -8.81 -8.18
N GLY A 781 -25.27 -7.87 -9.06
CA GLY A 781 -26.16 -6.82 -9.55
C GLY A 781 -26.60 -5.82 -8.47
N ASN A 782 -25.91 -5.78 -7.33
CA ASN A 782 -26.25 -5.05 -6.14
C ASN A 782 -25.11 -4.09 -5.78
N VAL A 783 -25.41 -2.79 -5.69
CA VAL A 783 -24.41 -1.75 -5.39
C VAL A 783 -23.93 -1.80 -3.93
N TYR A 784 -24.74 -2.33 -3.02
CA TYR A 784 -24.45 -2.32 -1.58
C TYR A 784 -23.36 -3.32 -1.19
N PHE A 785 -23.34 -4.50 -1.79
CA PHE A 785 -22.33 -5.52 -1.47
C PHE A 785 -20.91 -5.01 -1.73
N GLY A 786 -20.66 -4.47 -2.92
CA GLY A 786 -19.35 -3.91 -3.26
C GLY A 786 -18.96 -2.71 -2.40
N ALA A 787 -19.94 -1.86 -2.03
CA ALA A 787 -19.73 -0.71 -1.16
C ALA A 787 -19.29 -1.14 0.26
N LEU A 788 -20.00 -2.08 0.86
CA LEU A 788 -19.72 -2.60 2.20
C LEU A 788 -18.33 -3.28 2.25
N LEU A 789 -18.06 -4.16 1.29
CA LEU A 789 -16.78 -4.87 1.22
C LEU A 789 -15.60 -3.92 1.05
N ASN A 790 -15.69 -2.98 0.10
CA ASN A 790 -14.62 -2.02 -0.14
C ASN A 790 -14.41 -1.08 1.04
N CYS A 791 -15.49 -0.65 1.71
CA CYS A 791 -15.40 0.18 2.91
C CYS A 791 -14.60 -0.53 4.01
N MET A 792 -14.93 -1.77 4.31
CA MET A 792 -14.24 -2.56 5.35
C MET A 792 -12.75 -2.78 5.00
N ILE A 793 -12.45 -3.18 3.75
CA ILE A 793 -11.06 -3.37 3.30
C ILE A 793 -10.28 -2.07 3.37
N PHE A 794 -10.86 -0.98 2.90
CA PHE A 794 -10.20 0.34 2.93
C PHE A 794 -9.85 0.78 4.35
N ILE A 795 -10.79 0.68 5.28
CA ILE A 795 -10.58 1.05 6.68
C ILE A 795 -9.47 0.19 7.30
N MET A 796 -9.49 -1.11 7.07
CA MET A 796 -8.44 -2.02 7.56
C MET A 796 -7.05 -1.59 7.06
N MET A 797 -6.94 -1.22 5.78
CA MET A 797 -5.66 -0.84 5.20
C MET A 797 -5.20 0.55 5.65
N THR A 798 -6.11 1.52 5.77
CA THR A 798 -5.74 2.91 6.12
C THR A 798 -5.50 3.11 7.61
N ILE A 799 -6.33 2.53 8.47
CA ILE A 799 -6.19 2.70 9.93
C ILE A 799 -5.01 1.91 10.48
N GLY A 800 -4.75 0.71 9.96
CA GLY A 800 -3.55 -0.05 10.32
C GLY A 800 -2.24 0.68 10.00
N ALA A 801 -2.31 1.67 9.14
CA ALA A 801 -1.18 2.44 8.63
C ALA A 801 -1.02 3.83 9.28
N SER A 802 -1.72 4.16 10.35
CA SER A 802 -1.73 5.51 10.91
C SER A 802 -1.58 5.52 12.43
N VAL A 803 -1.07 6.64 12.95
CA VAL A 803 -1.11 6.93 14.39
C VAL A 803 -2.55 7.02 14.86
N SER A 804 -2.86 6.37 15.98
CA SER A 804 -4.20 6.35 16.58
C SER A 804 -4.13 6.63 18.08
N TYR A 805 -4.71 7.74 18.49
CA TYR A 805 -4.77 8.18 19.89
C TYR A 805 -6.00 7.62 20.62
N ILE A 806 -6.28 6.33 20.44
CA ILE A 806 -7.37 5.67 21.15
C ILE A 806 -6.91 5.25 22.57
N PRO A 807 -7.68 5.56 23.61
CA PRO A 807 -7.30 5.25 25.00
C PRO A 807 -7.60 3.79 25.35
N MET A 808 -6.80 2.85 24.83
CA MET A 808 -6.95 1.40 25.08
C MET A 808 -5.57 0.71 25.11
#